data_633ff6467269a6a35a4d439ae89f4a46
#
_entry.id   633ff6467269a6a35a4d439ae89f4a46
#
_cell.length_a   1.000
_cell.length_b   1.000
_cell.length_c   1.000
_cell.angle_alpha   90.00
_cell.angle_beta   90.00
_cell.angle_gamma   90.00
#
_symmetry.space_group_name_H-M   'P 1'
#
loop_
_entity.id
_entity.type
_entity.pdbx_description
1 polymer ?
#
loop_
_entity_poly.entity_id
_entity_poly.type
_entity_poly.pdbx_seq_one_letter_code
_entity_poly.pdbx_strand_id
1 'polypeptide(L)'
;MRSSFSLAAIAAVLSAAPAVGQTLAEDAAAFGARQSVAEISISPSGDKILYIQPGNQSDETIYVVDLASGGAPKGIITMNEATARLSWCQWATDERIVCEIFGTADAGGLLLSFTRVISIAADGSDTEMLTPTQTYKTMGVLQDGGDVIALEANGNPGEVLMTKRYIKEDSRNTRLFNDKEGLGVDRVDVVNGKGRAVEDAALRAVSYMADEEGRVRIMLAGDTRASGYDGSEYRYLYRKKDSKEWLPLSSIDASGPLEVGFRPLAIDSAKNVVYGIDRKDGYDALFAFSLDGTETKTEVLSIDGIDVDGIAQIGRQRRVVGANFATEKSYTRYFDEELSKLAGAFAKALPGDPQITIADASADENELVLIASSDTNPGKAYLFEKDTRSLSELLDLRLPLVGREMGAMKPITYTAADGTEVPGYLTLPPGSDGKNLPTIVMPHGGPGSRDVWGFDWLVQFFAARGYAVMQPNFRGSAGYGSDWFGKNGFQAWDTAIGDVNDAGRWLVAQGIADPTKLAAVGWSYGGYAALQSQVVDPDLYKAVVAIAPVSDLELLREENRKYTSYSYWDRVIGNGPHVAAGSPARHADRFKAPVLLVHGTFDQNTSVAQSKLMEDRLQSAGKSVDYLEFDGLDHNIVHSQARGIMLKRIGEFLEGSLQ
;
A
#
# COMPACT_ATOMS: atom_id res chain seq x y z
N MET A 1 -55.68 -19.45 58.56
CA MET A 1 -54.75 -20.45 57.90
C MET A 1 -54.06 -19.82 56.75
N ARG A 2 -52.84 -19.40 56.96
CA ARG A 2 -51.95 -18.85 55.88
C ARG A 2 -50.86 -19.88 55.65
N SER A 3 -50.88 -20.52 54.48
CA SER A 3 -49.88 -21.47 54.07
C SER A 3 -48.77 -20.71 53.34
N SER A 4 -47.56 -20.76 53.91
CA SER A 4 -46.34 -20.21 53.34
C SER A 4 -45.74 -21.22 52.36
N PHE A 5 -45.58 -20.86 51.08
CA PHE A 5 -44.76 -21.61 50.09
C PHE A 5 -43.34 -21.04 50.08
N SER A 6 -42.42 -21.87 50.50
CA SER A 6 -40.98 -21.59 50.36
C SER A 6 -40.55 -21.97 48.96
N LEU A 7 -40.06 -20.99 48.10
CA LEU A 7 -39.35 -21.25 46.87
C LEU A 7 -37.90 -21.55 47.23
N ALA A 8 -37.45 -22.75 46.95
CA ALA A 8 -36.04 -23.10 46.95
C ALA A 8 -35.42 -22.64 45.62
N ALA A 9 -34.51 -21.66 45.69
CA ALA A 9 -33.71 -21.22 44.56
C ALA A 9 -32.62 -22.24 44.29
N ILE A 10 -32.71 -22.96 43.16
CA ILE A 10 -31.61 -23.80 42.61
C ILE A 10 -30.64 -22.86 41.90
N ALA A 11 -29.50 -22.62 42.53
CA ALA A 11 -28.38 -21.95 41.87
C ALA A 11 -27.72 -22.95 40.88
N ALA A 12 -27.97 -22.77 39.60
CA ALA A 12 -27.23 -23.45 38.55
C ALA A 12 -25.83 -22.85 38.48
N VAL A 13 -24.83 -23.58 38.94
CA VAL A 13 -23.42 -23.26 38.70
C VAL A 13 -23.17 -23.58 37.22
N LEU A 14 -23.20 -22.56 36.38
CA LEU A 14 -22.66 -22.63 35.05
C LEU A 14 -21.12 -22.73 35.18
N SER A 15 -20.58 -23.94 35.08
CA SER A 15 -19.19 -24.16 34.88
C SER A 15 -18.86 -23.59 33.48
N ALA A 16 -18.19 -22.43 33.43
CA ALA A 16 -17.58 -21.97 32.22
C ALA A 16 -16.57 -23.04 31.76
N ALA A 17 -16.87 -23.71 30.65
CA ALA A 17 -15.87 -24.52 29.98
C ALA A 17 -14.70 -23.59 29.63
N PRO A 18 -13.44 -24.03 29.83
CA PRO A 18 -12.32 -23.23 29.38
C PRO A 18 -12.50 -22.99 27.88
N ALA A 19 -12.38 -21.73 27.44
CA ALA A 19 -12.36 -21.39 26.04
C ALA A 19 -11.22 -22.21 25.42
N VAL A 20 -11.55 -23.16 24.53
CA VAL A 20 -10.56 -23.89 23.77
C VAL A 20 -9.86 -22.85 22.91
N GLY A 21 -8.57 -22.56 23.20
CA GLY A 21 -7.77 -21.63 22.40
C GLY A 21 -7.83 -22.06 20.94
N GLN A 22 -7.93 -21.09 20.06
CA GLN A 22 -8.00 -21.36 18.62
C GLN A 22 -6.71 -22.08 18.17
N THR A 23 -6.86 -23.01 17.25
CA THR A 23 -5.71 -23.77 16.71
C THR A 23 -4.86 -22.88 15.79
N LEU A 24 -3.59 -23.19 15.62
CA LEU A 24 -2.72 -22.51 14.67
C LEU A 24 -3.33 -22.47 13.25
N ALA A 25 -3.98 -23.56 12.83
CA ALA A 25 -4.60 -23.62 11.51
C ALA A 25 -5.81 -22.68 11.36
N GLU A 26 -6.62 -22.53 12.41
CA GLU A 26 -7.76 -21.59 12.44
C GLU A 26 -7.28 -20.13 12.44
N ASP A 27 -6.24 -19.81 13.20
CA ASP A 27 -5.65 -18.48 13.22
C ASP A 27 -4.99 -18.16 11.86
N ALA A 28 -4.19 -19.08 11.33
CA ALA A 28 -3.54 -18.92 10.03
C ALA A 28 -4.57 -18.70 8.90
N ALA A 29 -5.69 -19.40 8.91
CA ALA A 29 -6.76 -19.23 7.93
C ALA A 29 -7.46 -17.86 8.09
N ALA A 30 -7.73 -17.43 9.33
CA ALA A 30 -8.47 -16.21 9.58
C ALA A 30 -7.63 -14.94 9.32
N PHE A 31 -6.38 -14.88 9.83
CA PHE A 31 -5.49 -13.75 9.61
C PHE A 31 -4.92 -13.73 8.18
N GLY A 32 -4.69 -14.90 7.57
CA GLY A 32 -4.25 -15.02 6.18
C GLY A 32 -5.34 -14.69 5.15
N ALA A 33 -6.61 -14.66 5.55
CA ALA A 33 -7.70 -14.24 4.67
C ALA A 33 -7.48 -12.81 4.19
N ARG A 34 -7.69 -12.57 2.89
CA ARG A 34 -7.73 -11.23 2.31
C ARG A 34 -8.86 -10.41 2.96
N GLN A 35 -8.84 -9.12 2.78
CA GLN A 35 -9.93 -8.24 3.23
C GLN A 35 -11.26 -8.71 2.62
N SER A 36 -12.34 -8.69 3.40
CA SER A 36 -13.69 -8.97 2.90
C SER A 36 -14.22 -7.85 2.01
N VAL A 37 -13.67 -6.64 2.19
CA VAL A 37 -13.89 -5.46 1.36
C VAL A 37 -12.53 -4.86 1.03
N ALA A 38 -12.09 -4.99 -0.22
CA ALA A 38 -10.80 -4.46 -0.68
C ALA A 38 -10.92 -2.99 -1.12
N GLU A 39 -12.07 -2.63 -1.69
CA GLU A 39 -12.41 -1.30 -2.18
C GLU A 39 -13.89 -1.05 -1.93
N ILE A 40 -14.28 0.20 -1.68
CA ILE A 40 -15.68 0.62 -1.55
C ILE A 40 -15.85 2.02 -2.15
N SER A 41 -16.92 2.22 -2.92
CA SER A 41 -17.26 3.52 -3.53
C SER A 41 -18.75 3.72 -3.57
N ILE A 42 -19.21 4.97 -3.46
CA ILE A 42 -20.62 5.35 -3.52
C ILE A 42 -20.95 6.00 -4.87
N SER A 43 -22.17 5.74 -5.38
CA SER A 43 -22.64 6.33 -6.64
C SER A 43 -22.78 7.85 -6.55
N PRO A 44 -22.77 8.57 -7.69
CA PRO A 44 -22.98 10.02 -7.69
C PRO A 44 -24.25 10.47 -6.97
N SER A 45 -25.36 9.72 -7.12
CA SER A 45 -26.63 10.00 -6.43
C SER A 45 -26.65 9.68 -4.95
N GLY A 46 -25.67 8.90 -4.44
CA GLY A 46 -25.70 8.35 -3.09
C GLY A 46 -26.54 7.09 -2.91
N ASP A 47 -27.29 6.66 -3.93
CA ASP A 47 -28.27 5.57 -3.83
C ASP A 47 -27.66 4.16 -3.89
N LYS A 48 -26.41 4.03 -4.39
CA LYS A 48 -25.77 2.73 -4.62
C LYS A 48 -24.36 2.72 -4.05
N ILE A 49 -23.95 1.57 -3.54
CA ILE A 49 -22.55 1.29 -3.16
C ILE A 49 -22.03 0.16 -4.03
N LEU A 50 -20.81 0.29 -4.52
CA LEU A 50 -20.02 -0.82 -5.02
C LEU A 50 -18.93 -1.18 -4.01
N TYR A 51 -18.57 -2.45 -3.97
CA TYR A 51 -17.36 -2.90 -3.30
C TYR A 51 -16.74 -4.10 -4.01
N ILE A 52 -15.42 -4.24 -3.87
CA ILE A 52 -14.66 -5.39 -4.35
C ILE A 52 -14.50 -6.36 -3.19
N GLN A 53 -14.96 -7.59 -3.36
CA GLN A 53 -14.78 -8.68 -2.41
C GLN A 53 -13.81 -9.73 -2.99
N PRO A 54 -12.62 -9.86 -2.43
CA PRO A 54 -11.72 -10.96 -2.71
C PRO A 54 -12.30 -12.30 -2.24
N GLY A 55 -12.13 -13.33 -3.07
CA GLY A 55 -12.46 -14.69 -2.71
C GLY A 55 -11.32 -15.44 -1.98
N ASN A 56 -11.42 -16.76 -1.94
CA ASN A 56 -10.45 -17.59 -1.22
C ASN A 56 -9.13 -17.81 -1.99
N GLN A 57 -9.16 -17.62 -3.30
CA GLN A 57 -7.98 -17.71 -4.15
C GLN A 57 -7.59 -16.32 -4.67
N SER A 58 -7.32 -16.20 -5.97
CA SER A 58 -7.04 -14.93 -6.62
C SER A 58 -8.32 -14.25 -7.15
N ASP A 59 -9.47 -14.92 -7.06
CA ASP A 59 -10.74 -14.42 -7.53
C ASP A 59 -11.19 -13.16 -6.78
N GLU A 60 -11.86 -12.26 -7.50
CA GLU A 60 -12.41 -11.02 -6.97
C GLU A 60 -13.77 -10.76 -7.61
N THR A 61 -14.76 -10.40 -6.81
CA THR A 61 -16.11 -10.10 -7.27
C THR A 61 -16.48 -8.66 -6.94
N ILE A 62 -16.99 -7.96 -7.94
CA ILE A 62 -17.61 -6.64 -7.74
C ILE A 62 -19.06 -6.87 -7.32
N TYR A 63 -19.41 -6.31 -6.15
CA TYR A 63 -20.78 -6.28 -5.66
C TYR A 63 -21.34 -4.86 -5.78
N VAL A 64 -22.63 -4.78 -6.11
CA VAL A 64 -23.41 -3.54 -6.06
C VAL A 64 -24.57 -3.74 -5.08
N VAL A 65 -24.76 -2.75 -4.21
CA VAL A 65 -25.88 -2.66 -3.25
C VAL A 65 -26.71 -1.44 -3.60
N ASP A 66 -27.99 -1.62 -3.78
CA ASP A 66 -28.98 -0.54 -3.92
C ASP A 66 -29.47 -0.19 -2.50
N LEU A 67 -29.06 0.97 -2.01
CA LEU A 67 -29.37 1.46 -0.66
C LEU A 67 -30.84 1.89 -0.56
N ALA A 68 -31.39 2.48 -1.62
CA ALA A 68 -32.77 2.98 -1.62
C ALA A 68 -33.80 1.85 -1.51
N SER A 69 -33.50 0.69 -2.09
CA SER A 69 -34.38 -0.49 -2.01
C SER A 69 -34.10 -1.37 -0.77
N GLY A 70 -33.00 -1.13 -0.05
CA GLY A 70 -32.51 -2.00 1.01
C GLY A 70 -32.14 -3.40 0.53
N GLY A 71 -31.72 -3.50 -0.75
CA GLY A 71 -31.43 -4.76 -1.43
C GLY A 71 -30.19 -5.49 -0.90
N ALA A 72 -30.20 -6.81 -1.07
CA ALA A 72 -28.99 -7.60 -0.80
C ALA A 72 -27.89 -7.30 -1.83
N PRO A 73 -26.62 -7.43 -1.46
CA PRO A 73 -25.49 -7.28 -2.41
C PRO A 73 -25.64 -8.20 -3.62
N LYS A 74 -25.53 -7.63 -4.81
CA LYS A 74 -25.57 -8.34 -6.09
C LYS A 74 -24.17 -8.40 -6.69
N GLY A 75 -23.61 -9.60 -6.85
CA GLY A 75 -22.39 -9.80 -7.62
C GLY A 75 -22.64 -9.54 -9.09
N ILE A 76 -21.92 -8.59 -9.70
CA ILE A 76 -22.12 -8.18 -11.10
C ILE A 76 -21.06 -8.75 -12.04
N ILE A 77 -19.82 -8.92 -11.56
CA ILE A 77 -18.74 -9.55 -12.32
C ILE A 77 -17.76 -10.22 -11.35
N THR A 78 -17.21 -11.35 -11.75
CA THR A 78 -16.12 -12.02 -11.04
C THR A 78 -14.94 -12.14 -11.97
N MET A 79 -13.80 -11.62 -11.55
CA MET A 79 -12.51 -11.88 -12.17
C MET A 79 -11.89 -13.09 -11.50
N ASN A 80 -11.46 -14.07 -12.26
CA ASN A 80 -10.85 -15.30 -11.78
C ASN A 80 -9.59 -15.61 -12.59
N GLU A 81 -8.63 -14.69 -12.54
CA GLU A 81 -7.35 -14.81 -13.21
C GLU A 81 -6.23 -14.88 -12.17
N ALA A 82 -5.37 -15.89 -12.26
CA ALA A 82 -4.28 -16.07 -11.29
C ALA A 82 -3.26 -14.92 -11.31
N THR A 83 -3.09 -14.29 -12.47
CA THR A 83 -2.05 -13.28 -12.70
C THR A 83 -2.62 -11.87 -12.95
N ALA A 84 -3.94 -11.68 -12.80
CA ALA A 84 -4.58 -10.38 -12.94
C ALA A 84 -5.66 -10.20 -11.87
N ARG A 85 -5.83 -8.96 -11.41
CA ARG A 85 -6.79 -8.56 -10.36
C ARG A 85 -7.37 -7.19 -10.62
N LEU A 86 -8.47 -6.87 -9.95
CA LEU A 86 -9.00 -5.52 -9.91
C LEU A 86 -8.11 -4.65 -9.01
N SER A 87 -7.59 -3.58 -9.57
CA SER A 87 -6.79 -2.59 -8.82
C SER A 87 -7.69 -1.64 -8.05
N TRP A 88 -8.68 -1.10 -8.73
CA TRP A 88 -9.72 -0.22 -8.18
C TRP A 88 -10.97 -0.22 -9.06
N CYS A 89 -12.11 0.19 -8.48
CA CYS A 89 -13.37 0.43 -9.19
C CYS A 89 -14.05 1.68 -8.63
N GLN A 90 -14.53 2.58 -9.50
CA GLN A 90 -15.25 3.79 -9.13
C GLN A 90 -16.45 4.03 -10.05
N TRP A 91 -17.46 4.72 -9.55
CA TRP A 91 -18.63 5.10 -10.34
C TRP A 91 -18.29 6.22 -11.33
N ALA A 92 -18.52 5.99 -12.62
CA ALA A 92 -18.52 7.04 -13.62
C ALA A 92 -19.88 7.76 -13.69
N THR A 93 -20.98 6.99 -13.57
CA THR A 93 -22.36 7.48 -13.42
C THR A 93 -23.11 6.53 -12.48
N ASP A 94 -24.38 6.81 -12.14
CA ASP A 94 -25.18 5.87 -11.34
C ASP A 94 -25.44 4.52 -12.05
N GLU A 95 -25.16 4.43 -13.34
CA GLU A 95 -25.39 3.24 -14.17
C GLU A 95 -24.10 2.62 -14.73
N ARG A 96 -22.92 3.28 -14.54
CA ARG A 96 -21.64 2.81 -15.09
C ARG A 96 -20.54 2.90 -14.07
N ILE A 97 -19.77 1.83 -13.96
CA ILE A 97 -18.60 1.66 -13.12
C ILE A 97 -17.37 1.58 -14.01
N VAL A 98 -16.29 2.24 -13.65
CA VAL A 98 -14.98 2.13 -14.30
C VAL A 98 -14.03 1.43 -13.36
N CYS A 99 -13.33 0.41 -13.86
CA CYS A 99 -12.35 -0.37 -13.09
C CYS A 99 -11.02 -0.46 -13.81
N GLU A 100 -9.96 -0.51 -13.04
CA GLU A 100 -8.63 -0.88 -13.53
C GLU A 100 -8.33 -2.34 -13.19
N ILE A 101 -7.82 -3.05 -14.17
CA ILE A 101 -7.25 -4.39 -14.03
C ILE A 101 -5.74 -4.24 -14.03
N PHE A 102 -5.07 -4.78 -13.02
CA PHE A 102 -3.63 -4.92 -12.96
C PHE A 102 -3.25 -6.39 -13.10
N GLY A 103 -2.21 -6.68 -13.87
CA GLY A 103 -1.73 -8.04 -14.02
C GLY A 103 -0.24 -8.12 -14.32
N THR A 104 0.28 -9.35 -14.22
CA THR A 104 1.67 -9.70 -14.55
C THR A 104 1.68 -10.81 -15.58
N ALA A 105 2.49 -10.67 -16.61
CA ALA A 105 2.68 -11.67 -17.65
C ALA A 105 4.16 -12.05 -17.78
N ASP A 106 4.43 -13.33 -18.01
CA ASP A 106 5.77 -13.79 -18.36
C ASP A 106 5.97 -13.70 -19.88
N ALA A 107 6.89 -12.82 -20.28
CA ALA A 107 7.30 -12.61 -21.65
C ALA A 107 8.67 -13.26 -21.93
N GLY A 108 8.73 -14.59 -21.81
CA GLY A 108 9.95 -15.37 -22.06
C GLY A 108 11.02 -15.21 -20.98
N GLY A 109 10.61 -15.26 -19.71
CA GLY A 109 11.46 -15.09 -18.53
C GLY A 109 11.62 -13.64 -18.09
N LEU A 110 10.92 -12.71 -18.74
CA LEU A 110 10.79 -11.32 -18.32
C LEU A 110 9.38 -11.10 -17.81
N LEU A 111 9.22 -10.88 -16.49
CA LEU A 111 7.94 -10.54 -15.90
C LEU A 111 7.59 -9.09 -16.20
N LEU A 112 6.47 -8.86 -16.86
CA LEU A 112 5.99 -7.54 -17.26
C LEU A 112 4.63 -7.27 -16.62
N SER A 113 4.51 -6.16 -15.91
CA SER A 113 3.21 -5.66 -15.44
C SER A 113 2.41 -5.08 -16.60
N PHE A 114 1.10 -5.19 -16.52
CA PHE A 114 0.18 -4.49 -17.43
C PHE A 114 -1.03 -3.98 -16.66
N THR A 115 -1.62 -2.89 -17.17
CA THR A 115 -2.92 -2.39 -16.72
C THR A 115 -3.93 -2.41 -17.87
N ARG A 116 -5.23 -2.50 -17.53
CA ARG A 116 -6.34 -2.33 -18.47
C ARG A 116 -7.48 -1.62 -17.76
N VAL A 117 -8.13 -0.72 -18.45
CA VAL A 117 -9.31 -0.02 -17.93
C VAL A 117 -10.55 -0.53 -18.64
N ILE A 118 -11.54 -0.92 -17.86
CA ILE A 118 -12.85 -1.39 -18.33
C ILE A 118 -13.96 -0.53 -17.74
N SER A 119 -15.08 -0.48 -18.44
CA SER A 119 -16.34 0.06 -17.93
C SER A 119 -17.38 -1.05 -17.85
N ILE A 120 -18.17 -1.07 -16.77
CA ILE A 120 -19.16 -2.12 -16.48
C ILE A 120 -20.49 -1.44 -16.19
N ALA A 121 -21.58 -1.97 -16.76
CA ALA A 121 -22.93 -1.56 -16.35
C ALA A 121 -23.19 -1.96 -14.89
N ALA A 122 -23.83 -1.12 -14.11
CA ALA A 122 -24.09 -1.34 -12.68
C ALA A 122 -24.88 -2.63 -12.39
N ASP A 123 -25.61 -3.14 -13.37
CA ASP A 123 -26.35 -4.41 -13.30
C ASP A 123 -25.56 -5.64 -13.78
N GLY A 124 -24.35 -5.42 -14.30
CA GLY A 124 -23.45 -6.46 -14.86
C GLY A 124 -23.83 -6.90 -16.28
N SER A 125 -24.78 -6.25 -16.94
CA SER A 125 -25.30 -6.67 -18.26
C SER A 125 -24.35 -6.40 -19.42
N ASP A 126 -23.42 -5.45 -19.25
CA ASP A 126 -22.54 -4.98 -20.33
C ASP A 126 -21.17 -4.58 -19.78
N THR A 127 -20.11 -4.89 -20.52
CA THR A 127 -18.71 -4.54 -20.18
C THR A 127 -18.02 -4.04 -21.44
N GLU A 128 -17.37 -2.87 -21.34
CA GLU A 128 -16.62 -2.24 -22.43
C GLU A 128 -15.16 -2.06 -22.05
N MET A 129 -14.25 -2.37 -22.99
CA MET A 129 -12.82 -2.12 -22.82
C MET A 129 -12.49 -0.67 -23.18
N LEU A 130 -12.07 0.15 -22.20
CA LEU A 130 -11.70 1.55 -22.45
C LEU A 130 -10.23 1.67 -22.89
N THR A 131 -9.36 0.76 -22.46
CA THR A 131 -8.00 0.67 -22.98
C THR A 131 -8.02 0.36 -24.47
N PRO A 132 -7.33 1.14 -25.32
CA PRO A 132 -7.29 0.90 -26.75
C PRO A 132 -6.74 -0.48 -27.12
N THR A 133 -7.40 -1.16 -28.04
CA THR A 133 -6.91 -2.44 -28.59
C THR A 133 -5.69 -2.21 -29.47
N GLN A 134 -4.64 -2.99 -29.28
CA GLN A 134 -3.48 -3.00 -30.15
C GLN A 134 -3.77 -3.76 -31.45
N THR A 135 -3.24 -3.26 -32.56
CA THR A 135 -3.26 -3.97 -33.83
C THR A 135 -2.01 -4.87 -33.96
N TYR A 136 -2.04 -5.86 -34.84
CA TYR A 136 -0.87 -6.69 -35.14
C TYR A 136 0.30 -5.90 -35.77
N LYS A 137 0.09 -4.64 -36.15
CA LYS A 137 1.11 -3.73 -36.71
C LYS A 137 1.87 -2.96 -35.65
N THR A 138 1.41 -2.98 -34.41
CA THR A 138 1.99 -2.22 -33.32
C THR A 138 3.43 -2.68 -33.05
N MET A 139 4.38 -1.74 -33.00
CA MET A 139 5.81 -2.01 -32.86
C MET A 139 6.27 -2.20 -31.42
N GLY A 140 5.36 -2.51 -30.49
CA GLY A 140 5.65 -2.73 -29.07
C GLY A 140 4.46 -3.30 -28.32
N VAL A 141 4.67 -3.62 -27.05
CA VAL A 141 3.63 -4.13 -26.16
C VAL A 141 3.04 -2.97 -25.37
N LEU A 142 1.72 -2.86 -25.35
CA LEU A 142 1.00 -1.91 -24.49
C LEU A 142 0.93 -2.50 -23.08
N GLN A 143 1.83 -2.06 -22.22
CA GLN A 143 1.81 -2.39 -20.79
C GLN A 143 0.84 -1.48 -20.04
N ASP A 144 0.95 -0.17 -20.26
CA ASP A 144 0.14 0.88 -19.67
C ASP A 144 -1.22 0.98 -20.38
N GLY A 145 -2.28 0.57 -19.69
CA GLY A 145 -3.66 0.62 -20.19
C GLY A 145 -4.29 2.00 -20.18
N GLY A 146 -3.61 2.97 -19.60
CA GLY A 146 -4.04 4.34 -19.38
C GLY A 146 -4.60 4.57 -17.97
N ASP A 147 -4.33 5.76 -17.41
CA ASP A 147 -4.84 6.19 -16.10
C ASP A 147 -6.09 7.05 -16.27
N VAL A 148 -7.13 6.79 -15.49
CA VAL A 148 -8.29 7.68 -15.39
C VAL A 148 -7.92 8.87 -14.51
N ILE A 149 -7.71 10.03 -15.12
CA ILE A 149 -7.29 11.26 -14.43
C ILE A 149 -8.46 12.18 -14.04
N ALA A 150 -9.65 11.91 -14.57
CA ALA A 150 -10.91 12.49 -14.09
C ALA A 150 -12.10 11.60 -14.49
N LEU A 151 -13.06 11.44 -13.57
CA LEU A 151 -14.29 10.68 -13.79
C LEU A 151 -15.37 11.43 -14.58
N GLU A 152 -15.17 12.76 -14.75
CA GLU A 152 -16.00 13.62 -15.59
C GLU A 152 -15.12 14.52 -16.43
N ALA A 153 -15.20 14.39 -17.74
CA ALA A 153 -14.45 15.25 -18.65
C ALA A 153 -15.24 16.57 -18.92
N ASN A 154 -14.70 17.70 -18.49
CA ASN A 154 -15.36 19.02 -18.59
C ASN A 154 -16.80 19.04 -18.02
N GLY A 155 -17.03 18.33 -16.92
CA GLY A 155 -18.33 18.23 -16.28
C GLY A 155 -19.38 17.44 -17.09
N ASN A 156 -18.97 16.57 -18.01
CA ASN A 156 -19.88 15.70 -18.77
C ASN A 156 -19.96 14.33 -18.11
N PRO A 157 -21.07 13.96 -17.46
CA PRO A 157 -21.27 12.63 -16.92
C PRO A 157 -21.17 11.54 -18.01
N GLY A 158 -20.48 10.44 -17.70
CA GLY A 158 -20.28 9.33 -18.64
C GLY A 158 -19.14 9.51 -19.65
N GLU A 159 -18.39 10.61 -19.58
CA GLU A 159 -17.13 10.78 -20.30
C GLU A 159 -15.98 10.93 -19.28
N VAL A 160 -14.98 10.05 -19.31
CA VAL A 160 -13.79 10.13 -18.45
C VAL A 160 -12.61 10.74 -19.21
N LEU A 161 -11.70 11.41 -18.49
CA LEU A 161 -10.39 11.71 -19.03
C LEU A 161 -9.44 10.56 -18.71
N MET A 162 -8.81 10.02 -19.73
CA MET A 162 -7.92 8.88 -19.60
C MET A 162 -6.63 9.12 -20.37
N THR A 163 -5.48 8.84 -19.76
CA THR A 163 -4.19 8.86 -20.48
C THR A 163 -4.18 7.76 -21.52
N LYS A 164 -3.43 7.97 -22.58
CA LYS A 164 -3.29 7.01 -23.68
C LYS A 164 -1.86 6.94 -24.17
N ARG A 165 -1.29 5.75 -24.07
CA ARG A 165 0.01 5.45 -24.64
C ARG A 165 -0.12 5.17 -26.13
N TYR A 166 0.43 6.04 -26.96
CA TYR A 166 0.50 5.86 -28.41
C TYR A 166 1.79 5.13 -28.76
N ILE A 167 1.66 4.00 -29.46
CA ILE A 167 2.78 3.18 -29.94
C ILE A 167 2.71 3.17 -31.45
N LYS A 168 3.87 3.45 -32.11
CA LYS A 168 3.95 3.45 -33.56
C LYS A 168 3.58 2.10 -34.17
N GLU A 169 2.95 2.14 -35.32
CA GLU A 169 2.66 0.96 -36.15
C GLU A 169 3.66 0.84 -37.31
N ASP A 170 3.91 -0.40 -37.72
CA ASP A 170 4.69 -0.68 -38.91
C ASP A 170 3.96 -0.18 -40.19
N SER A 171 4.61 0.70 -40.92
CA SER A 171 4.09 1.28 -42.16
C SER A 171 4.28 0.42 -43.39
N ARG A 172 4.95 -0.74 -43.27
CA ARG A 172 5.22 -1.61 -44.41
C ARG A 172 3.91 -2.13 -45.02
N ASN A 173 3.80 -1.92 -46.34
CA ASN A 173 2.64 -2.36 -47.15
C ASN A 173 1.28 -1.72 -46.79
N THR A 174 1.27 -0.57 -46.10
CA THR A 174 0.03 0.15 -45.80
C THR A 174 0.23 1.66 -45.71
N ARG A 175 -0.81 2.42 -46.09
CA ARG A 175 -0.88 3.88 -45.86
C ARG A 175 -1.68 4.24 -44.62
N LEU A 176 -2.36 3.24 -44.03
CA LEU A 176 -3.13 3.40 -42.80
C LEU A 176 -2.32 2.79 -41.64
N PHE A 177 -1.59 3.63 -40.92
CA PHE A 177 -0.82 3.26 -39.75
C PHE A 177 -0.80 4.43 -38.77
N ASN A 178 -0.62 4.12 -37.48
CA ASN A 178 -0.38 5.13 -36.48
C ASN A 178 1.11 5.50 -36.41
N ASP A 179 1.43 6.76 -36.65
CA ASP A 179 2.79 7.31 -36.53
C ASP A 179 3.01 8.08 -35.22
N LYS A 180 1.95 8.27 -34.42
CA LYS A 180 2.04 8.93 -33.11
C LYS A 180 2.76 8.04 -32.11
N GLU A 181 3.57 8.66 -31.25
CA GLU A 181 4.30 7.97 -30.19
C GLU A 181 4.36 8.84 -28.93
N GLY A 182 4.26 8.23 -27.75
CA GLY A 182 4.30 8.92 -26.46
C GLY A 182 2.98 8.86 -25.72
N LEU A 183 2.85 9.66 -24.68
CA LEU A 183 1.63 9.73 -23.85
C LEU A 183 0.80 10.93 -24.24
N GLY A 184 -0.49 10.73 -24.46
CA GLY A 184 -1.51 11.75 -24.64
C GLY A 184 -2.66 11.57 -23.66
N VAL A 185 -3.74 12.33 -23.86
CA VAL A 185 -5.00 12.20 -23.08
C VAL A 185 -6.18 12.17 -24.05
N ASP A 186 -7.03 11.16 -23.89
CA ASP A 186 -8.31 11.06 -24.57
C ASP A 186 -9.47 11.32 -23.60
N ARG A 187 -10.54 11.93 -24.11
CA ARG A 187 -11.86 11.89 -23.49
C ARG A 187 -12.56 10.65 -24.00
N VAL A 188 -12.97 9.76 -23.12
CA VAL A 188 -13.50 8.44 -23.47
C VAL A 188 -14.92 8.28 -22.94
N ASP A 189 -15.85 7.93 -23.81
CA ASP A 189 -17.22 7.57 -23.46
C ASP A 189 -17.24 6.20 -22.81
N VAL A 190 -17.76 6.11 -21.58
CA VAL A 190 -17.75 4.88 -20.77
C VAL A 190 -18.74 3.81 -21.26
N VAL A 191 -19.67 4.14 -22.15
CA VAL A 191 -20.67 3.18 -22.68
C VAL A 191 -20.14 2.45 -23.93
N ASN A 192 -19.38 3.13 -24.78
CA ASN A 192 -18.98 2.59 -26.08
C ASN A 192 -17.46 2.63 -26.33
N GLY A 193 -16.65 3.03 -25.35
CA GLY A 193 -15.20 3.07 -25.43
C GLY A 193 -14.62 4.07 -26.45
N LYS A 194 -15.44 4.93 -27.05
CA LYS A 194 -14.98 5.87 -28.07
C LYS A 194 -14.22 7.03 -27.46
N GLY A 195 -12.94 7.13 -27.79
CA GLY A 195 -12.05 8.20 -27.36
C GLY A 195 -11.93 9.34 -28.37
N ARG A 196 -11.76 10.57 -27.85
CA ARG A 196 -11.38 11.76 -28.63
C ARG A 196 -10.18 12.41 -27.95
N ALA A 197 -9.11 12.68 -28.73
CA ALA A 197 -7.92 13.30 -28.20
C ALA A 197 -8.20 14.69 -27.60
N VAL A 198 -7.75 14.89 -26.38
CA VAL A 198 -7.70 16.17 -25.65
C VAL A 198 -6.27 16.68 -25.64
N GLU A 199 -5.30 15.80 -25.40
CA GLU A 199 -3.86 16.08 -25.53
C GLU A 199 -3.26 15.13 -26.58
N ASP A 200 -2.52 15.72 -27.52
CA ASP A 200 -1.75 14.94 -28.49
C ASP A 200 -0.61 14.16 -27.81
N ALA A 201 -0.22 13.05 -28.43
CA ALA A 201 0.90 12.25 -27.96
C ALA A 201 2.18 13.07 -27.86
N ALA A 202 2.82 13.05 -26.69
CA ALA A 202 4.08 13.70 -26.42
C ALA A 202 5.10 12.65 -25.92
N LEU A 203 6.25 12.54 -26.62
CA LEU A 203 7.31 11.57 -26.30
C LEU A 203 7.87 11.73 -24.89
N ARG A 204 7.92 12.98 -24.42
CA ARG A 204 8.47 13.31 -23.09
C ARG A 204 7.44 13.27 -21.99
N ALA A 205 6.15 13.17 -22.31
CA ALA A 205 5.11 13.12 -21.28
C ALA A 205 5.19 11.78 -20.53
N VAL A 206 5.25 11.88 -19.21
CA VAL A 206 5.29 10.76 -18.26
C VAL A 206 3.93 10.58 -17.62
N SER A 207 3.29 11.68 -17.21
CA SER A 207 1.94 11.68 -16.65
C SER A 207 1.23 13.01 -16.87
N TYR A 208 -0.09 13.01 -16.69
CA TYR A 208 -0.94 14.20 -16.72
C TYR A 208 -1.81 14.26 -15.46
N MET A 209 -2.18 15.46 -15.07
CA MET A 209 -3.12 15.70 -13.97
C MET A 209 -4.23 16.64 -14.44
N ALA A 210 -5.47 16.27 -14.15
CA ALA A 210 -6.66 17.08 -14.38
C ALA A 210 -7.04 17.88 -13.13
N ASP A 211 -7.78 18.97 -13.32
CA ASP A 211 -8.46 19.68 -12.24
C ASP A 211 -9.83 19.04 -11.94
N GLU A 212 -10.51 19.54 -10.91
CA GLU A 212 -11.83 19.06 -10.45
C GLU A 212 -12.92 19.21 -11.52
N GLU A 213 -12.73 20.08 -12.50
CA GLU A 213 -13.65 20.28 -13.63
C GLU A 213 -13.31 19.35 -14.82
N GLY A 214 -12.35 18.43 -14.65
CA GLY A 214 -11.93 17.48 -15.70
C GLY A 214 -11.19 18.15 -16.87
N ARG A 215 -10.32 19.12 -16.60
CA ARG A 215 -9.44 19.74 -17.58
C ARG A 215 -7.99 19.39 -17.29
N VAL A 216 -7.24 19.02 -18.30
CA VAL A 216 -5.80 18.75 -18.16
C VAL A 216 -5.07 20.04 -17.85
N ARG A 217 -4.42 20.12 -16.69
CA ARG A 217 -3.75 21.33 -16.20
C ARG A 217 -2.26 21.17 -15.93
N ILE A 218 -1.80 19.95 -15.63
CA ILE A 218 -0.39 19.66 -15.34
C ILE A 218 0.09 18.50 -16.19
N MET A 219 1.34 18.56 -16.62
CA MET A 219 2.06 17.50 -17.30
C MET A 219 3.42 17.30 -16.61
N LEU A 220 3.74 16.06 -16.27
CA LEU A 220 5.10 15.65 -15.93
C LEU A 220 5.82 15.24 -17.20
N ALA A 221 6.96 15.85 -17.47
CA ALA A 221 7.84 15.53 -18.58
C ALA A 221 9.18 14.99 -18.05
N GLY A 222 9.65 13.90 -18.65
CA GLY A 222 10.93 13.27 -18.36
C GLY A 222 11.74 13.04 -19.61
N ASP A 223 13.01 12.74 -19.44
CA ASP A 223 13.91 12.39 -20.52
C ASP A 223 14.36 10.92 -20.35
N THR A 224 14.40 10.19 -21.46
CA THR A 224 15.04 8.87 -21.52
C THR A 224 16.50 9.05 -21.91
N ARG A 225 17.42 8.40 -21.21
CA ARG A 225 18.85 8.42 -21.53
C ARG A 225 19.11 7.73 -22.88
N ALA A 226 20.21 8.05 -23.51
CA ALA A 226 20.65 7.37 -24.75
C ALA A 226 20.83 5.84 -24.60
N SER A 227 20.99 5.36 -23.36
CA SER A 227 21.01 3.94 -22.99
C SER A 227 19.64 3.25 -23.01
N GLY A 228 18.54 4.00 -23.15
CA GLY A 228 17.16 3.50 -23.01
C GLY A 228 16.64 3.48 -21.57
N TYR A 229 17.46 3.85 -20.59
CA TYR A 229 17.02 3.95 -19.19
C TYR A 229 16.38 5.31 -18.88
N ASP A 230 15.53 5.33 -17.86
CA ASP A 230 14.90 6.55 -17.37
C ASP A 230 15.95 7.57 -16.92
N GLY A 231 15.69 8.83 -17.20
CA GLY A 231 16.51 9.95 -16.74
C GLY A 231 16.42 10.17 -15.24
N SER A 232 17.15 11.17 -14.75
CA SER A 232 17.09 11.61 -13.34
C SER A 232 16.56 13.03 -13.18
N GLU A 233 16.18 13.67 -14.27
CA GLU A 233 15.59 15.00 -14.25
C GLU A 233 14.17 14.94 -14.83
N TYR A 234 13.23 15.48 -14.09
CA TYR A 234 11.84 15.60 -14.51
C TYR A 234 11.41 17.05 -14.38
N ARG A 235 10.41 17.44 -15.18
CA ARG A 235 9.86 18.80 -15.17
C ARG A 235 8.35 18.74 -15.12
N TYR A 236 7.77 19.40 -14.13
CA TYR A 236 6.35 19.71 -14.13
C TYR A 236 6.09 20.98 -14.92
N LEU A 237 5.12 20.89 -15.81
CA LEU A 237 4.60 21.99 -16.59
C LEU A 237 3.13 22.19 -16.23
N TYR A 238 2.64 23.42 -16.26
CA TYR A 238 1.24 23.73 -15.98
C TYR A 238 0.62 24.60 -17.05
N ARG A 239 -0.72 24.66 -17.09
CA ARG A 239 -1.50 25.58 -17.91
C ARG A 239 -2.34 26.50 -17.05
N LYS A 240 -2.48 27.74 -17.48
CA LYS A 240 -3.53 28.63 -16.98
C LYS A 240 -4.91 28.10 -17.44
N LYS A 241 -5.97 28.46 -16.69
CA LYS A 241 -7.33 27.94 -16.89
C LYS A 241 -7.81 27.96 -18.36
N ASP A 242 -7.53 29.03 -19.10
CA ASP A 242 -8.01 29.24 -20.47
C ASP A 242 -6.88 29.23 -21.52
N SER A 243 -5.74 28.64 -21.21
CA SER A 243 -4.56 28.60 -22.07
C SER A 243 -4.23 27.17 -22.51
N LYS A 244 -3.72 27.03 -23.72
CA LYS A 244 -3.12 25.78 -24.21
C LYS A 244 -1.59 25.76 -24.05
N GLU A 245 -1.01 26.88 -23.64
CA GLU A 245 0.44 27.03 -23.45
C GLU A 245 0.90 26.33 -22.19
N TRP A 246 1.93 25.52 -22.29
CA TRP A 246 2.61 24.90 -21.17
C TRP A 246 3.68 25.82 -20.60
N LEU A 247 3.55 26.17 -19.33
CA LEU A 247 4.48 26.99 -18.56
C LEU A 247 5.26 26.12 -17.56
N PRO A 248 6.50 26.45 -17.21
CA PRO A 248 7.26 25.70 -16.21
C PRO A 248 6.62 25.86 -14.82
N LEU A 249 6.47 24.76 -14.08
CA LEU A 249 6.02 24.73 -12.70
C LEU A 249 7.18 24.46 -11.74
N SER A 250 7.85 23.30 -11.92
CA SER A 250 8.99 22.90 -11.11
C SER A 250 9.90 21.92 -11.86
N SER A 251 11.14 21.79 -11.37
CA SER A 251 12.06 20.74 -11.78
C SER A 251 12.31 19.81 -10.61
N ILE A 252 12.35 18.51 -10.90
CA ILE A 252 12.65 17.47 -9.93
C ILE A 252 14.02 16.90 -10.26
N ASP A 253 14.92 16.95 -9.28
CA ASP A 253 16.19 16.24 -9.32
C ASP A 253 16.04 14.91 -8.57
N ALA A 254 16.07 13.82 -9.32
CA ALA A 254 16.07 12.46 -8.82
C ALA A 254 17.46 11.80 -8.96
N SER A 255 18.54 12.55 -8.96
CA SER A 255 19.90 12.01 -9.04
C SER A 255 20.39 11.43 -7.70
N GLY A 256 19.83 11.88 -6.59
CA GLY A 256 20.09 11.39 -5.23
C GLY A 256 19.14 10.26 -4.80
N PRO A 257 19.29 9.77 -3.56
CA PRO A 257 18.37 8.79 -2.98
C PRO A 257 16.98 9.37 -2.69
N LEU A 258 16.88 10.69 -2.52
CA LEU A 258 15.64 11.43 -2.36
C LEU A 258 15.45 12.37 -3.55
N GLU A 259 14.21 12.48 -4.01
CA GLU A 259 13.82 13.48 -4.99
C GLU A 259 13.79 14.87 -4.36
N VAL A 260 14.27 15.88 -5.10
CA VAL A 260 14.30 17.28 -4.67
C VAL A 260 13.52 18.14 -5.64
N GLY A 261 12.60 18.96 -5.12
CA GLY A 261 11.76 19.89 -5.85
C GLY A 261 10.29 19.77 -5.49
N PHE A 262 9.49 20.74 -5.94
CA PHE A 262 8.05 20.76 -5.69
C PHE A 262 7.33 19.69 -6.52
N ARG A 263 6.65 18.77 -5.85
CA ARG A 263 5.89 17.65 -6.43
C ARG A 263 4.38 17.92 -6.33
N PRO A 264 3.69 18.25 -7.43
CA PRO A 264 2.24 18.46 -7.46
C PRO A 264 1.46 17.20 -7.03
N LEU A 265 0.37 17.38 -6.28
CA LEU A 265 -0.51 16.31 -5.82
C LEU A 265 -1.96 16.47 -6.31
N ALA A 266 -2.52 17.68 -6.24
CA ALA A 266 -3.88 17.95 -6.70
C ALA A 266 -4.09 19.42 -6.99
N ILE A 267 -5.05 19.73 -7.86
CA ILE A 267 -5.42 21.07 -8.28
C ILE A 267 -6.71 21.48 -7.58
N ASP A 268 -6.77 22.68 -7.06
CA ASP A 268 -7.96 23.37 -6.55
C ASP A 268 -8.36 24.44 -7.58
N SER A 269 -9.38 24.14 -8.37
CA SER A 269 -9.83 25.01 -9.45
C SER A 269 -10.44 26.31 -8.95
N ALA A 270 -11.08 26.27 -7.78
CA ALA A 270 -11.73 27.43 -7.19
C ALA A 270 -10.70 28.49 -6.73
N LYS A 271 -9.60 28.00 -6.15
CA LYS A 271 -8.46 28.85 -5.74
C LYS A 271 -7.45 29.07 -6.86
N ASN A 272 -7.55 28.31 -7.96
CA ASN A 272 -6.60 28.27 -9.08
C ASN A 272 -5.16 28.02 -8.61
N VAL A 273 -4.98 27.05 -7.73
CA VAL A 273 -3.68 26.61 -7.21
C VAL A 273 -3.50 25.10 -7.42
N VAL A 274 -2.26 24.66 -7.37
CA VAL A 274 -1.92 23.23 -7.19
C VAL A 274 -1.29 23.06 -5.82
N TYR A 275 -1.81 22.10 -5.06
CA TYR A 275 -1.17 21.63 -3.84
C TYR A 275 -0.08 20.62 -4.20
N GLY A 276 1.02 20.66 -3.47
CA GLY A 276 2.14 19.75 -3.67
C GLY A 276 3.08 19.76 -2.49
N ILE A 277 3.93 18.74 -2.46
CA ILE A 277 4.96 18.58 -1.45
C ILE A 277 6.27 19.19 -1.95
N ASP A 278 6.92 19.94 -1.07
CA ASP A 278 8.30 20.39 -1.23
C ASP A 278 9.00 20.35 0.13
N ARG A 279 10.32 20.40 0.13
CA ARG A 279 11.09 20.29 1.36
C ARG A 279 11.28 21.62 2.05
N LYS A 280 11.06 21.63 3.37
CA LYS A 280 11.32 22.76 4.26
C LYS A 280 12.08 22.27 5.49
N ASP A 281 13.25 22.86 5.74
CA ASP A 281 14.10 22.54 6.89
C ASP A 281 14.40 21.03 7.07
N GLY A 282 14.53 20.30 5.94
CA GLY A 282 14.80 18.89 5.92
C GLY A 282 13.56 17.98 5.93
N TYR A 283 12.36 18.52 6.09
CA TYR A 283 11.09 17.78 6.16
C TYR A 283 10.19 18.10 4.97
N ASP A 284 9.40 17.13 4.54
CA ASP A 284 8.38 17.32 3.53
C ASP A 284 7.22 18.15 4.10
N ALA A 285 6.87 19.25 3.43
CA ALA A 285 5.80 20.18 3.80
C ALA A 285 4.85 20.40 2.62
N LEU A 286 3.59 20.73 2.91
CA LEU A 286 2.58 21.03 1.91
C LEU A 286 2.60 22.51 1.53
N PHE A 287 2.67 22.75 0.23
CA PHE A 287 2.59 24.09 -0.38
C PHE A 287 1.44 24.17 -1.38
N ALA A 288 0.96 25.38 -1.60
CA ALA A 288 0.08 25.76 -2.70
C ALA A 288 0.86 26.63 -3.69
N PHE A 289 0.84 26.26 -4.97
CA PHE A 289 1.47 27.04 -6.05
C PHE A 289 0.38 27.61 -6.95
N SER A 290 0.43 28.93 -7.23
CA SER A 290 -0.56 29.64 -8.05
C SER A 290 -0.42 29.27 -9.54
N LEU A 291 -1.54 28.95 -10.19
CA LEU A 291 -1.60 28.60 -11.62
C LEU A 291 -2.04 29.79 -12.52
N ASP A 292 -1.95 31.02 -12.01
CA ASP A 292 -2.31 32.26 -12.72
C ASP A 292 -1.13 32.92 -13.47
N GLY A 293 0.09 32.43 -13.24
CA GLY A 293 1.32 32.96 -13.83
C GLY A 293 2.11 33.87 -12.92
N THR A 294 1.70 34.05 -11.67
CA THR A 294 2.45 34.82 -10.67
C THR A 294 3.60 34.05 -10.03
N GLU A 295 3.68 32.73 -10.24
CA GLU A 295 4.68 31.80 -9.66
C GLU A 295 4.73 31.86 -8.12
N THR A 296 3.62 32.26 -7.49
CA THR A 296 3.54 32.38 -6.03
C THR A 296 3.41 31.00 -5.40
N LYS A 297 4.36 30.64 -4.53
CA LYS A 297 4.34 29.43 -3.71
C LYS A 297 4.12 29.81 -2.25
N THR A 298 3.04 29.30 -1.65
CA THR A 298 2.64 29.59 -0.26
C THR A 298 2.66 28.31 0.55
N GLU A 299 3.25 28.33 1.74
CA GLU A 299 3.18 27.23 2.68
C GLU A 299 1.76 27.05 3.19
N VAL A 300 1.27 25.80 3.19
CA VAL A 300 -0.06 25.40 3.68
C VAL A 300 0.06 24.69 5.02
N LEU A 301 1.00 23.74 5.12
CA LEU A 301 1.23 22.96 6.33
C LEU A 301 2.68 22.50 6.39
N SER A 302 3.32 22.76 7.50
CA SER A 302 4.56 22.10 7.94
C SER A 302 4.43 21.66 9.38
N ILE A 303 5.12 20.60 9.78
CA ILE A 303 5.09 20.06 11.13
C ILE A 303 6.53 19.83 11.57
N ASP A 304 6.89 20.36 12.72
CA ASP A 304 8.26 20.25 13.23
C ASP A 304 8.63 18.79 13.49
N GLY A 305 9.71 18.33 12.89
CA GLY A 305 10.26 17.00 13.10
C GLY A 305 9.54 15.87 12.34
N ILE A 306 8.58 16.17 11.47
CA ILE A 306 7.73 15.17 10.80
C ILE A 306 7.43 15.60 9.37
N ASP A 307 7.45 14.64 8.45
CA ASP A 307 7.01 14.84 7.08
C ASP A 307 5.49 14.93 6.98
N VAL A 308 4.99 15.81 6.12
CA VAL A 308 3.61 15.78 5.64
C VAL A 308 3.53 14.69 4.57
N ASP A 309 2.70 13.67 4.79
CA ASP A 309 2.62 12.48 3.93
C ASP A 309 1.88 12.74 2.62
N GLY A 310 0.96 13.71 2.60
CA GLY A 310 0.16 14.04 1.43
C GLY A 310 -1.09 14.85 1.74
N ILE A 311 -2.06 14.76 0.84
CA ILE A 311 -3.34 15.49 0.93
C ILE A 311 -4.49 14.53 1.23
N ALA A 312 -5.54 15.05 1.89
CA ALA A 312 -6.83 14.40 2.02
C ALA A 312 -7.80 14.98 0.97
N GLN A 313 -8.46 14.10 0.24
CA GLN A 313 -9.43 14.45 -0.80
C GLN A 313 -10.78 13.80 -0.49
N ILE A 314 -11.86 14.38 -1.03
CA ILE A 314 -13.23 13.87 -0.86
C ILE A 314 -13.99 13.90 -2.19
N GLY A 315 -14.88 12.92 -2.35
CA GLY A 315 -15.82 12.81 -3.46
C GLY A 315 -15.15 12.55 -4.81
N ARG A 316 -15.99 12.32 -5.81
CA ARG A 316 -15.55 11.93 -7.16
C ARG A 316 -14.71 12.98 -7.89
N GLN A 317 -14.85 14.26 -7.53
CA GLN A 317 -14.04 15.36 -8.08
C GLN A 317 -12.70 15.51 -7.35
N ARG A 318 -12.45 14.68 -6.31
CA ARG A 318 -11.22 14.70 -5.51
C ARG A 318 -10.90 16.07 -4.93
N ARG A 319 -11.93 16.78 -4.42
CA ARG A 319 -11.75 18.07 -3.76
C ARG A 319 -10.79 17.94 -2.58
N VAL A 320 -9.77 18.81 -2.54
CA VAL A 320 -8.78 18.81 -1.45
C VAL A 320 -9.42 19.38 -0.19
N VAL A 321 -9.45 18.58 0.87
CA VAL A 321 -10.08 18.92 2.15
C VAL A 321 -9.13 18.94 3.33
N GLY A 322 -7.88 18.50 3.16
CA GLY A 322 -6.92 18.44 4.25
C GLY A 322 -5.55 17.95 3.83
N ALA A 323 -4.71 17.71 4.83
CA ALA A 323 -3.40 17.09 4.68
C ALA A 323 -3.20 15.97 5.72
N ASN A 324 -2.49 14.92 5.30
CA ASN A 324 -2.19 13.74 6.11
C ASN A 324 -0.76 13.79 6.62
N PHE A 325 -0.55 13.36 7.84
CA PHE A 325 0.76 13.17 8.47
C PHE A 325 0.65 12.13 9.59
N ALA A 326 1.77 11.55 10.01
CA ALA A 326 1.77 10.66 11.16
C ALA A 326 2.81 11.10 12.19
N THR A 327 2.38 11.14 13.45
CA THR A 327 3.23 11.18 14.63
C THR A 327 3.26 9.78 15.24
N GLU A 328 2.73 9.60 16.44
CA GLU A 328 2.47 8.27 17.01
C GLU A 328 1.31 7.55 16.30
N LYS A 329 0.31 8.31 15.83
CA LYS A 329 -0.82 7.85 15.01
C LYS A 329 -0.88 8.66 13.72
N SER A 330 -1.61 8.16 12.73
CA SER A 330 -1.93 8.92 11.52
C SER A 330 -3.01 9.95 11.80
N TYR A 331 -2.87 11.14 11.24
CA TYR A 331 -3.79 12.25 11.39
C TYR A 331 -4.11 12.89 10.05
N THR A 332 -5.35 13.37 9.93
CA THR A 332 -5.75 14.28 8.86
C THR A 332 -6.03 15.65 9.46
N ARG A 333 -5.30 16.67 9.05
CA ARG A 333 -5.65 18.06 9.34
C ARG A 333 -6.58 18.55 8.25
N TYR A 334 -7.87 18.60 8.56
CA TYR A 334 -8.87 19.12 7.64
C TYR A 334 -8.75 20.65 7.51
N PHE A 335 -8.83 21.15 6.28
CA PHE A 335 -8.97 22.58 5.96
C PHE A 335 -10.43 23.00 5.98
N ASP A 336 -11.32 22.03 5.81
CA ASP A 336 -12.76 22.13 5.89
C ASP A 336 -13.22 21.97 7.35
N GLU A 337 -13.84 23.03 7.90
CA GLU A 337 -14.21 23.08 9.31
C GLU A 337 -15.36 22.10 9.65
N GLU A 338 -16.28 21.85 8.69
CA GLU A 338 -17.38 20.90 8.87
C GLU A 338 -16.83 19.47 8.96
N LEU A 339 -15.98 19.08 8.01
CA LEU A 339 -15.37 17.75 8.01
C LEU A 339 -14.48 17.52 9.24
N SER A 340 -13.77 18.56 9.70
CA SER A 340 -13.00 18.50 10.94
C SER A 340 -13.87 18.21 12.15
N LYS A 341 -15.03 18.88 12.27
CA LYS A 341 -15.99 18.65 13.35
C LYS A 341 -16.63 17.25 13.26
N LEU A 342 -16.98 16.82 12.06
CA LEU A 342 -17.58 15.50 11.82
C LEU A 342 -16.59 14.38 12.19
N ALA A 343 -15.34 14.42 11.71
CA ALA A 343 -14.33 13.43 12.04
C ALA A 343 -14.11 13.30 13.56
N GLY A 344 -14.02 14.44 14.26
CA GLY A 344 -13.91 14.46 15.72
C GLY A 344 -15.17 13.97 16.45
N ALA A 345 -16.35 14.12 15.87
CA ALA A 345 -17.59 13.59 16.42
C ALA A 345 -17.67 12.06 16.24
N PHE A 346 -17.30 11.54 15.07
CA PHE A 346 -17.28 10.10 14.80
C PHE A 346 -16.27 9.35 15.67
N ALA A 347 -15.06 9.88 15.82
CA ALA A 347 -14.06 9.28 16.69
C ALA A 347 -14.55 9.12 18.14
N LYS A 348 -15.37 10.05 18.63
CA LYS A 348 -15.98 9.97 19.97
C LYS A 348 -17.21 9.09 20.04
N ALA A 349 -17.99 8.99 18.95
CA ALA A 349 -19.25 8.26 18.93
C ALA A 349 -19.05 6.75 18.71
N LEU A 350 -17.99 6.38 18.00
CA LEU A 350 -17.69 4.99 17.68
C LEU A 350 -16.80 4.35 18.76
N PRO A 351 -16.99 3.05 19.05
CA PRO A 351 -16.25 2.38 20.11
C PRO A 351 -14.76 2.24 19.78
N GLY A 352 -13.91 2.36 20.81
CA GLY A 352 -12.47 2.06 20.71
C GLY A 352 -11.60 3.22 20.24
N ASP A 353 -12.09 4.47 20.20
CA ASP A 353 -11.34 5.65 19.74
C ASP A 353 -10.69 5.41 18.35
N PRO A 354 -11.51 5.05 17.33
CA PRO A 354 -10.98 4.66 16.04
C PRO A 354 -10.44 5.86 15.26
N GLN A 355 -9.52 5.58 14.36
CA GLN A 355 -9.18 6.49 13.26
C GLN A 355 -10.32 6.47 12.24
N ILE A 356 -10.75 7.65 11.81
CA ILE A 356 -11.81 7.82 10.84
C ILE A 356 -11.22 8.31 9.52
N THR A 357 -11.48 7.55 8.46
CA THR A 357 -11.13 7.92 7.09
C THR A 357 -12.41 8.11 6.30
N ILE A 358 -12.55 9.22 5.60
CA ILE A 358 -13.61 9.41 4.59
C ILE A 358 -13.10 8.71 3.32
N ALA A 359 -13.71 7.58 2.98
CA ALA A 359 -13.30 6.76 1.85
C ALA A 359 -13.85 7.29 0.52
N ASP A 360 -15.11 7.75 0.53
CA ASP A 360 -15.77 8.29 -0.67
C ASP A 360 -16.98 9.16 -0.27
N ALA A 361 -17.57 9.87 -1.24
CA ALA A 361 -18.77 10.68 -1.06
C ALA A 361 -19.62 10.75 -2.34
N SER A 362 -20.95 10.95 -2.16
CA SER A 362 -21.87 11.32 -3.25
C SER A 362 -21.46 12.62 -3.95
N ALA A 363 -22.02 12.91 -5.11
CA ALA A 363 -21.65 14.08 -5.91
C ALA A 363 -21.89 15.42 -5.18
N ASP A 364 -22.90 15.48 -4.33
CA ASP A 364 -23.22 16.64 -3.50
C ASP A 364 -22.55 16.60 -2.11
N GLU A 365 -21.76 15.55 -1.84
CA GLU A 365 -21.11 15.27 -0.57
C GLU A 365 -22.10 15.12 0.62
N ASN A 366 -23.36 14.81 0.38
CA ASN A 366 -24.34 14.57 1.45
C ASN A 366 -24.15 13.20 2.09
N GLU A 367 -23.93 12.17 1.29
CA GLU A 367 -23.62 10.80 1.71
C GLU A 367 -22.10 10.59 1.72
N LEU A 368 -21.58 10.22 2.91
CA LEU A 368 -20.17 9.92 3.12
C LEU A 368 -20.00 8.44 3.46
N VAL A 369 -19.10 7.77 2.75
CA VAL A 369 -18.60 6.46 3.15
C VAL A 369 -17.41 6.65 4.07
N LEU A 370 -17.54 6.18 5.31
CA LEU A 370 -16.51 6.28 6.34
C LEU A 370 -15.94 4.90 6.63
N ILE A 371 -14.64 4.85 6.92
CA ILE A 371 -13.98 3.68 7.50
C ILE A 371 -13.50 4.05 8.88
N ALA A 372 -13.92 3.25 9.88
CA ALA A 372 -13.43 3.34 11.24
C ALA A 372 -12.58 2.12 11.56
N SER A 373 -11.32 2.33 11.97
CA SER A 373 -10.37 1.27 12.28
C SER A 373 -9.45 1.66 13.44
N SER A 374 -8.85 0.68 14.11
CA SER A 374 -7.83 0.91 15.13
C SER A 374 -6.77 -0.20 15.06
N ASP A 375 -5.81 -0.19 15.98
CA ASP A 375 -4.85 -1.28 16.15
C ASP A 375 -5.51 -2.63 16.45
N THR A 376 -6.65 -2.63 17.16
CA THR A 376 -7.42 -3.82 17.56
C THR A 376 -8.72 -4.01 16.79
N ASN A 377 -9.06 -3.10 15.89
CA ASN A 377 -10.24 -3.18 15.04
C ASN A 377 -9.80 -3.17 13.56
N PRO A 378 -9.96 -4.28 12.83
CA PRO A 378 -9.53 -4.40 11.43
C PRO A 378 -10.26 -3.49 10.44
N GLY A 379 -11.29 -2.78 10.90
CA GLY A 379 -12.04 -1.80 10.13
C GLY A 379 -13.48 -2.21 9.85
N LYS A 380 -14.35 -1.20 9.91
CA LYS A 380 -15.77 -1.27 9.52
C LYS A 380 -16.11 -0.05 8.67
N ALA A 381 -16.86 -0.27 7.60
CA ALA A 381 -17.41 0.79 6.78
C ALA A 381 -18.76 1.23 7.30
N TYR A 382 -19.02 2.54 7.23
CA TYR A 382 -20.27 3.21 7.62
C TYR A 382 -20.73 4.13 6.52
N LEU A 383 -22.04 4.33 6.40
CA LEU A 383 -22.67 5.39 5.64
C LEU A 383 -23.11 6.48 6.59
N PHE A 384 -22.72 7.71 6.33
CA PHE A 384 -23.20 8.89 7.02
C PHE A 384 -23.93 9.82 6.06
N GLU A 385 -25.17 10.15 6.39
CA GLU A 385 -26.03 11.10 5.69
C GLU A 385 -26.00 12.44 6.44
N LYS A 386 -25.47 13.49 5.85
CA LYS A 386 -25.33 14.81 6.51
C LYS A 386 -26.66 15.45 6.87
N ASP A 387 -27.63 15.42 5.96
CA ASP A 387 -28.95 16.08 6.13
C ASP A 387 -29.72 15.51 7.30
N THR A 388 -29.74 14.19 7.42
CA THR A 388 -30.48 13.47 8.49
C THR A 388 -29.62 13.27 9.74
N ARG A 389 -28.29 13.41 9.61
CA ARG A 389 -27.27 13.04 10.60
C ARG A 389 -27.37 11.58 11.03
N SER A 390 -27.75 10.72 10.10
CA SER A 390 -27.85 9.28 10.29
C SER A 390 -26.49 8.63 10.02
N LEU A 391 -26.09 7.72 10.90
CA LEU A 391 -24.90 6.88 10.75
C LEU A 391 -25.33 5.42 10.75
N SER A 392 -25.10 4.71 9.66
CA SER A 392 -25.47 3.30 9.48
C SER A 392 -24.24 2.44 9.24
N GLU A 393 -24.19 1.25 9.84
CA GLU A 393 -23.16 0.27 9.56
C GLU A 393 -23.37 -0.34 8.16
N LEU A 394 -22.30 -0.46 7.38
CA LEU A 394 -22.33 -1.06 6.04
C LEU A 394 -21.70 -2.45 6.05
N LEU A 395 -20.40 -2.54 6.22
CA LEU A 395 -19.62 -3.76 6.00
C LEU A 395 -18.43 -3.85 6.98
N ASP A 396 -18.16 -5.06 7.47
CA ASP A 396 -16.91 -5.36 8.14
C ASP A 396 -15.81 -5.61 7.11
N LEU A 397 -14.65 -4.94 7.25
CA LEU A 397 -13.56 -5.04 6.29
C LEU A 397 -12.81 -6.38 6.35
N ARG A 398 -12.90 -7.11 7.46
CA ARG A 398 -12.30 -8.42 7.65
C ARG A 398 -13.20 -9.34 8.46
N LEU A 399 -14.24 -9.87 7.84
CA LEU A 399 -15.21 -10.77 8.46
C LEU A 399 -14.59 -11.93 9.27
N PRO A 400 -13.53 -12.62 8.81
CA PRO A 400 -12.93 -13.73 9.57
C PRO A 400 -12.32 -13.31 10.91
N LEU A 401 -12.13 -12.01 11.14
CA LEU A 401 -11.51 -11.46 12.34
C LEU A 401 -12.52 -10.82 13.32
N VAL A 402 -13.78 -10.74 12.93
CA VAL A 402 -14.83 -10.18 13.81
C VAL A 402 -14.97 -11.00 15.08
N GLY A 403 -14.92 -10.32 16.24
CA GLY A 403 -15.05 -10.93 17.55
C GLY A 403 -13.79 -11.63 18.08
N ARG A 404 -12.66 -11.56 17.36
CA ARG A 404 -11.37 -12.05 17.86
C ARG A 404 -10.72 -11.01 18.79
N GLU A 405 -10.08 -11.49 19.85
CA GLU A 405 -9.24 -10.65 20.69
C GLU A 405 -7.96 -10.29 19.97
N MET A 406 -7.61 -9.00 19.97
CA MET A 406 -6.44 -8.45 19.28
C MET A 406 -5.46 -7.86 20.30
N GLY A 407 -4.17 -7.88 19.95
CA GLY A 407 -3.12 -7.26 20.72
C GLY A 407 -3.11 -5.74 20.58
N ALA A 408 -3.05 -5.01 21.69
CA ALA A 408 -2.93 -3.56 21.63
C ALA A 408 -1.54 -3.12 21.19
N MET A 409 -1.48 -2.23 20.19
CA MET A 409 -0.27 -1.62 19.68
C MET A 409 0.03 -0.32 20.41
N LYS A 410 1.26 -0.15 20.87
CA LYS A 410 1.72 1.06 21.57
C LYS A 410 2.91 1.66 20.84
N PRO A 411 2.91 2.98 20.61
CA PRO A 411 4.12 3.66 20.18
C PRO A 411 5.17 3.58 21.28
N ILE A 412 6.40 3.36 20.89
CA ILE A 412 7.56 3.33 21.81
C ILE A 412 8.73 4.05 21.17
N THR A 413 9.70 4.43 21.99
CA THR A 413 11.01 4.88 21.56
C THR A 413 12.05 4.08 22.32
N TYR A 414 13.10 3.62 21.64
CA TYR A 414 14.23 2.95 22.26
C TYR A 414 15.55 3.61 21.83
N THR A 415 16.55 3.50 22.70
CA THR A 415 17.86 4.08 22.44
C THR A 415 18.75 3.07 21.71
N ALA A 416 19.22 3.40 20.51
CA ALA A 416 20.22 2.61 19.79
C ALA A 416 21.60 2.67 20.46
N ALA A 417 22.52 1.79 20.07
CA ALA A 417 23.85 1.68 20.68
C ALA A 417 24.69 2.98 20.56
N ASP A 418 24.43 3.81 19.57
CA ASP A 418 25.08 5.11 19.38
C ASP A 418 24.39 6.28 20.11
N GLY A 419 23.34 6.00 20.87
CA GLY A 419 22.57 6.99 21.62
C GLY A 419 21.40 7.62 20.86
N THR A 420 21.14 7.19 19.62
CA THR A 420 20.00 7.69 18.83
C THR A 420 18.68 7.13 19.36
N GLU A 421 17.69 8.00 19.54
CA GLU A 421 16.34 7.60 19.90
C GLU A 421 15.59 7.14 18.64
N VAL A 422 15.22 5.85 18.59
CA VAL A 422 14.57 5.21 17.45
C VAL A 422 13.10 4.96 17.77
N PRO A 423 12.15 5.51 16.98
CA PRO A 423 10.73 5.26 17.17
C PRO A 423 10.34 3.87 16.66
N GLY A 424 9.24 3.35 17.19
CA GLY A 424 8.67 2.08 16.75
C GLY A 424 7.34 1.79 17.43
N TYR A 425 6.83 0.60 17.20
CA TYR A 425 5.58 0.13 17.77
C TYR A 425 5.76 -1.23 18.41
N LEU A 426 5.16 -1.40 19.59
CA LEU A 426 5.15 -2.65 20.32
C LEU A 426 3.71 -3.14 20.46
N THR A 427 3.42 -4.33 19.90
CA THR A 427 2.15 -5.03 20.10
C THR A 427 2.36 -6.18 21.06
N LEU A 428 1.56 -6.22 22.12
CA LEU A 428 1.61 -7.28 23.12
C LEU A 428 0.44 -8.27 22.91
N PRO A 429 0.68 -9.58 23.22
CA PRO A 429 -0.39 -10.58 23.16
C PRO A 429 -1.59 -10.18 24.03
N PRO A 430 -2.84 -10.44 23.60
CA PRO A 430 -4.01 -10.18 24.41
C PRO A 430 -3.91 -10.83 25.80
N GLY A 431 -4.21 -10.07 26.85
CA GLY A 431 -4.21 -10.56 28.22
C GLY A 431 -2.85 -10.86 28.85
N SER A 432 -1.73 -10.63 28.14
CA SER A 432 -0.38 -10.82 28.68
C SER A 432 0.02 -9.71 29.66
N ASP A 433 0.92 -10.04 30.58
CA ASP A 433 1.53 -9.05 31.48
C ASP A 433 2.73 -8.31 30.86
N GLY A 434 3.08 -8.64 29.62
CA GLY A 434 4.17 -8.02 28.84
C GLY A 434 5.57 -8.40 29.33
N LYS A 435 5.76 -9.54 30.00
CA LYS A 435 7.04 -9.95 30.56
C LYS A 435 7.47 -11.33 30.08
N ASN A 436 8.76 -11.44 29.79
CA ASN A 436 9.41 -12.70 29.45
C ASN A 436 8.67 -13.50 28.36
N LEU A 437 8.22 -12.77 27.32
CA LEU A 437 7.43 -13.32 26.21
C LEU A 437 8.32 -13.85 25.09
N PRO A 438 7.88 -14.87 24.35
CA PRO A 438 8.42 -15.11 23.04
C PRO A 438 8.16 -13.85 22.19
N THR A 439 9.18 -13.38 21.47
CA THR A 439 9.15 -12.03 20.90
C THR A 439 9.68 -12.03 19.47
N ILE A 440 9.05 -11.24 18.62
CA ILE A 440 9.42 -11.02 17.22
C ILE A 440 9.84 -9.57 17.05
N VAL A 441 11.03 -9.34 16.48
CA VAL A 441 11.40 -8.05 15.89
C VAL A 441 11.03 -8.11 14.41
N MET A 442 10.15 -7.23 13.97
CA MET A 442 9.57 -7.23 12.63
C MET A 442 9.82 -5.91 11.90
N PRO A 443 11.01 -5.75 11.27
CA PRO A 443 11.31 -4.57 10.47
C PRO A 443 10.42 -4.54 9.21
N HIS A 444 9.97 -3.33 8.86
CA HIS A 444 9.15 -3.09 7.66
C HIS A 444 9.91 -3.24 6.34
N GLY A 445 9.17 -3.39 5.25
CA GLY A 445 9.71 -3.37 3.89
C GLY A 445 10.11 -1.95 3.41
N GLY A 446 10.58 -1.85 2.20
CA GLY A 446 10.96 -0.57 1.58
C GLY A 446 12.38 -0.56 1.04
N PRO A 447 13.42 0.06 1.70
CA PRO A 447 13.50 0.60 3.07
C PRO A 447 12.78 1.94 3.31
N GLY A 448 12.54 2.72 2.26
CA GLY A 448 11.91 4.04 2.34
C GLY A 448 10.40 3.98 2.63
N SER A 449 9.99 3.16 3.59
CA SER A 449 8.65 3.07 4.15
C SER A 449 8.70 3.30 5.65
N ARG A 450 7.61 3.12 6.36
CA ARG A 450 7.55 3.09 7.82
C ARG A 450 6.36 2.29 8.31
N ASP A 451 6.43 1.80 9.53
CA ASP A 451 5.27 1.35 10.28
C ASP A 451 4.53 2.54 10.88
N VAL A 452 3.21 2.41 10.99
CA VAL A 452 2.33 3.38 11.64
C VAL A 452 1.37 2.65 12.57
N TRP A 453 0.85 3.36 13.58
CA TRP A 453 -0.16 2.79 14.46
C TRP A 453 -1.42 2.45 13.68
N GLY A 454 -1.92 1.23 13.86
CA GLY A 454 -3.13 0.76 13.23
C GLY A 454 -3.19 -0.77 13.17
N PHE A 455 -4.20 -1.29 12.46
CA PHE A 455 -4.36 -2.73 12.29
C PHE A 455 -3.37 -3.30 11.27
N ASP A 456 -2.54 -4.23 11.74
CA ASP A 456 -1.67 -5.05 10.89
C ASP A 456 -2.02 -6.53 11.08
N TRP A 457 -2.47 -7.19 10.02
CA TRP A 457 -2.93 -8.58 10.07
C TRP A 457 -1.82 -9.58 10.43
N LEU A 458 -0.56 -9.31 10.01
CA LEU A 458 0.58 -10.18 10.29
C LEU A 458 1.05 -10.03 11.73
N VAL A 459 1.13 -8.78 12.22
CA VAL A 459 1.42 -8.48 13.64
C VAL A 459 0.37 -9.10 14.53
N GLN A 460 -0.92 -8.95 14.19
CA GLN A 460 -2.02 -9.48 14.99
C GLN A 460 -2.08 -11.01 14.97
N PHE A 461 -1.67 -11.66 13.87
CA PHE A 461 -1.47 -13.12 13.86
C PHE A 461 -0.46 -13.55 14.91
N PHE A 462 0.71 -12.92 14.96
CA PHE A 462 1.72 -13.27 15.95
C PHE A 462 1.28 -12.94 17.37
N ALA A 463 0.61 -11.81 17.59
CA ALA A 463 0.07 -11.46 18.90
C ALA A 463 -0.97 -12.47 19.37
N ALA A 464 -1.86 -12.95 18.50
CA ALA A 464 -2.82 -14.01 18.80
C ALA A 464 -2.14 -15.37 19.13
N ARG A 465 -0.93 -15.59 18.60
CA ARG A 465 -0.11 -16.78 18.92
C ARG A 465 0.77 -16.60 20.16
N GLY A 466 0.61 -15.49 20.91
CA GLY A 466 1.32 -15.24 22.16
C GLY A 466 2.68 -14.57 22.02
N TYR A 467 3.04 -14.06 20.85
CA TYR A 467 4.28 -13.31 20.65
C TYR A 467 4.09 -11.81 20.92
N ALA A 468 5.03 -11.20 21.63
CA ALA A 468 5.20 -9.75 21.53
C ALA A 468 5.82 -9.41 20.16
N VAL A 469 5.36 -8.34 19.50
CA VAL A 469 5.87 -7.93 18.20
C VAL A 469 6.36 -6.49 18.27
N MET A 470 7.64 -6.29 17.91
CA MET A 470 8.29 -4.99 17.83
C MET A 470 8.51 -4.59 16.38
N GLN A 471 7.95 -3.47 15.96
CA GLN A 471 8.09 -2.88 14.63
C GLN A 471 8.98 -1.62 14.75
N PRO A 472 10.30 -1.69 14.51
CA PRO A 472 11.18 -0.53 14.59
C PRO A 472 11.10 0.30 13.30
N ASN A 473 10.94 1.63 13.42
CA ASN A 473 11.16 2.58 12.36
C ASN A 473 12.63 3.01 12.34
N PHE A 474 13.48 2.10 11.91
CA PHE A 474 14.94 2.24 11.87
C PHE A 474 15.39 3.42 10.99
N ARG A 475 16.62 3.91 11.18
CA ARG A 475 17.20 4.93 10.29
C ARG A 475 17.26 4.43 8.86
N GLY A 476 16.74 5.23 7.93
CA GLY A 476 16.43 4.86 6.54
C GLY A 476 14.92 4.77 6.26
N SER A 477 14.07 4.76 7.30
CA SER A 477 12.60 4.84 7.15
C SER A 477 12.17 6.23 6.69
N ALA A 478 11.04 6.30 5.97
CA ALA A 478 10.41 7.54 5.55
C ALA A 478 9.61 8.21 6.69
N GLY A 479 9.25 9.49 6.50
CA GLY A 479 8.34 10.20 7.40
C GLY A 479 9.01 10.96 8.55
N TYR A 480 10.33 10.85 8.68
CA TYR A 480 11.12 11.47 9.74
C TYR A 480 12.15 12.47 9.20
N GLY A 481 11.95 12.96 7.97
CA GLY A 481 12.82 13.91 7.30
C GLY A 481 14.05 13.30 6.62
N SER A 482 14.77 14.16 5.90
CA SER A 482 15.90 13.74 5.04
C SER A 482 17.11 13.22 5.80
N ASP A 483 17.36 13.73 7.00
CA ASP A 483 18.50 13.29 7.81
C ASP A 483 18.28 11.88 8.36
N TRP A 484 17.04 11.53 8.73
CA TRP A 484 16.65 10.18 9.14
C TRP A 484 16.75 9.19 7.99
N PHE A 485 16.26 9.58 6.83
CA PHE A 485 16.37 8.77 5.62
C PHE A 485 17.84 8.51 5.24
N GLY A 486 18.71 9.51 5.40
CA GLY A 486 20.15 9.41 5.18
C GLY A 486 20.52 8.95 3.77
N LYS A 487 21.42 7.92 3.69
CA LYS A 487 21.80 7.26 2.43
C LYS A 487 20.86 6.13 2.03
N ASN A 488 19.71 6.04 2.65
CA ASN A 488 18.76 4.91 2.61
C ASN A 488 19.26 3.61 3.25
N GLY A 489 18.36 2.67 3.50
CA GLY A 489 18.66 1.43 4.19
C GLY A 489 19.57 0.45 3.43
N PHE A 490 19.81 0.62 2.12
CA PHE A 490 20.75 -0.22 1.38
C PHE A 490 22.19 0.30 1.44
N GLN A 491 22.40 1.61 1.32
CA GLN A 491 23.76 2.19 1.36
C GLN A 491 24.30 2.32 2.80
N ALA A 492 23.44 2.58 3.76
CA ALA A 492 23.76 2.64 5.18
C ALA A 492 23.12 1.47 5.94
N TRP A 493 23.14 0.27 5.34
CA TRP A 493 22.51 -0.91 5.90
C TRP A 493 23.04 -1.26 7.30
N ASP A 494 24.30 -0.98 7.58
CA ASP A 494 24.93 -1.22 8.87
C ASP A 494 24.23 -0.43 10.00
N THR A 495 23.87 0.83 9.76
CA THR A 495 23.08 1.64 10.67
C THR A 495 21.67 1.10 10.84
N ALA A 496 20.98 0.82 9.72
CA ALA A 496 19.60 0.32 9.73
C ALA A 496 19.49 -1.03 10.47
N ILE A 497 20.39 -1.98 10.17
CA ILE A 497 20.42 -3.30 10.83
C ILE A 497 20.89 -3.19 12.28
N GLY A 498 21.78 -2.23 12.59
CA GLY A 498 22.14 -1.88 13.95
C GLY A 498 20.92 -1.51 14.78
N ASP A 499 20.09 -0.58 14.27
CA ASP A 499 18.86 -0.16 14.93
C ASP A 499 17.88 -1.32 15.13
N VAL A 500 17.70 -2.19 14.12
CA VAL A 500 16.84 -3.38 14.22
C VAL A 500 17.32 -4.35 15.32
N ASN A 501 18.64 -4.58 15.42
CA ASN A 501 19.21 -5.44 16.44
C ASN A 501 19.13 -4.80 17.85
N ASP A 502 19.27 -3.48 17.93
CA ASP A 502 19.15 -2.73 19.19
C ASP A 502 17.71 -2.77 19.73
N ALA A 503 16.68 -2.80 18.85
CA ALA A 503 15.32 -3.06 19.27
C ALA A 503 15.20 -4.41 20.00
N GLY A 504 15.81 -5.47 19.47
CA GLY A 504 15.82 -6.79 20.11
C GLY A 504 16.53 -6.77 21.46
N ARG A 505 17.69 -6.13 21.55
CA ARG A 505 18.44 -5.97 22.81
C ARG A 505 17.66 -5.16 23.83
N TRP A 506 17.02 -4.08 23.40
CA TRP A 506 16.18 -3.25 24.27
C TRP A 506 15.01 -4.06 24.86
N LEU A 507 14.31 -4.88 24.06
CA LEU A 507 13.21 -5.74 24.53
C LEU A 507 13.68 -6.72 25.62
N VAL A 508 14.85 -7.30 25.46
CA VAL A 508 15.48 -8.18 26.47
C VAL A 508 15.83 -7.37 27.74
N ALA A 509 16.44 -6.19 27.59
CA ALA A 509 16.81 -5.33 28.71
C ALA A 509 15.61 -4.82 29.51
N GLN A 510 14.46 -4.60 28.86
CA GLN A 510 13.20 -4.23 29.50
C GLN A 510 12.50 -5.43 30.18
N GLY A 511 12.97 -6.66 29.99
CA GLY A 511 12.35 -7.86 30.52
C GLY A 511 11.04 -8.23 29.79
N ILE A 512 10.79 -7.65 28.62
CA ILE A 512 9.65 -7.97 27.75
C ILE A 512 9.92 -9.28 27.02
N ALA A 513 11.08 -9.40 26.37
CA ALA A 513 11.48 -10.56 25.62
C ALA A 513 12.23 -11.59 26.46
N ASP A 514 11.88 -12.86 26.30
CA ASP A 514 12.75 -13.99 26.69
C ASP A 514 13.94 -14.05 25.72
N PRO A 515 15.20 -13.89 26.20
CA PRO A 515 16.36 -13.88 25.32
C PRO A 515 16.60 -15.21 24.60
N THR A 516 15.98 -16.30 25.06
CA THR A 516 16.03 -17.61 24.42
C THR A 516 14.93 -17.80 23.36
N LYS A 517 13.97 -16.87 23.28
CA LYS A 517 12.78 -16.94 22.42
C LYS A 517 12.58 -15.67 21.59
N LEU A 518 13.68 -15.10 21.11
CA LEU A 518 13.67 -13.90 20.27
C LEU A 518 13.86 -14.29 18.79
N ALA A 519 12.96 -13.89 17.91
CA ALA A 519 13.00 -14.14 16.47
C ALA A 519 13.05 -12.83 15.68
N ALA A 520 13.59 -12.88 14.45
CA ALA A 520 13.46 -11.83 13.45
C ALA A 520 12.54 -12.34 12.32
N VAL A 521 11.50 -11.56 11.98
CA VAL A 521 10.56 -11.86 10.91
C VAL A 521 10.41 -10.63 10.06
N GLY A 522 10.50 -10.75 8.73
CA GLY A 522 10.31 -9.58 7.87
C GLY A 522 9.94 -9.92 6.45
N TRP A 523 9.36 -8.93 5.76
CA TRP A 523 8.94 -9.02 4.37
C TRP A 523 9.72 -8.04 3.50
N SER A 524 10.14 -8.48 2.29
CA SER A 524 10.87 -7.61 1.35
C SER A 524 12.20 -7.11 1.95
N TYR A 525 12.40 -5.79 2.04
CA TYR A 525 13.53 -5.22 2.79
C TYR A 525 13.54 -5.69 4.24
N GLY A 526 12.39 -5.82 4.90
CA GLY A 526 12.32 -6.39 6.26
C GLY A 526 12.84 -7.82 6.33
N GLY A 527 12.60 -8.63 5.29
CA GLY A 527 13.18 -9.97 5.13
C GLY A 527 14.71 -9.92 4.96
N TYR A 528 15.20 -8.95 4.18
CA TYR A 528 16.63 -8.64 4.11
C TYR A 528 17.20 -8.27 5.49
N ALA A 529 16.53 -7.39 6.20
CA ALA A 529 16.96 -6.96 7.52
C ALA A 529 17.01 -8.13 8.51
N ALA A 530 16.02 -9.03 8.48
CA ALA A 530 16.02 -10.24 9.31
C ALA A 530 17.21 -11.16 8.99
N LEU A 531 17.53 -11.36 7.71
CA LEU A 531 18.69 -12.16 7.29
C LEU A 531 20.01 -11.48 7.66
N GLN A 532 20.16 -10.18 7.35
CA GLN A 532 21.41 -9.44 7.61
C GLN A 532 21.67 -9.28 9.12
N SER A 533 20.64 -9.27 9.95
CA SER A 533 20.76 -9.29 11.41
C SER A 533 21.55 -10.49 11.92
N GLN A 534 21.37 -11.69 11.31
CA GLN A 534 22.16 -12.88 11.64
C GLN A 534 23.63 -12.76 11.21
N VAL A 535 23.92 -12.01 10.17
CA VAL A 535 25.30 -11.73 9.75
C VAL A 535 26.00 -10.81 10.74
N VAL A 536 25.27 -9.80 11.25
CA VAL A 536 25.80 -8.78 12.18
C VAL A 536 25.91 -9.33 13.61
N ASP A 537 24.85 -9.98 14.09
CA ASP A 537 24.80 -10.54 15.46
C ASP A 537 24.15 -11.94 15.44
N PRO A 538 24.95 -12.99 15.18
CA PRO A 538 24.44 -14.36 15.03
C PRO A 538 23.85 -14.96 16.30
N ASP A 539 24.12 -14.38 17.47
CA ASP A 539 23.67 -14.90 18.77
C ASP A 539 22.35 -14.28 19.26
N LEU A 540 21.92 -13.16 18.68
CA LEU A 540 20.77 -12.41 19.14
C LEU A 540 19.45 -13.17 18.88
N TYR A 541 19.15 -13.48 17.65
CA TYR A 541 17.92 -14.15 17.26
C TYR A 541 18.05 -15.67 17.19
N LYS A 542 17.02 -16.40 17.63
CA LYS A 542 16.98 -17.86 17.68
C LYS A 542 16.25 -18.49 16.49
N ALA A 543 15.53 -17.67 15.73
CA ALA A 543 14.85 -18.04 14.48
C ALA A 543 14.78 -16.84 13.55
N VAL A 544 14.86 -17.08 12.25
CA VAL A 544 14.70 -16.03 11.22
C VAL A 544 13.66 -16.48 10.20
N VAL A 545 12.69 -15.59 9.91
CA VAL A 545 11.72 -15.78 8.82
C VAL A 545 11.87 -14.62 7.85
N ALA A 546 12.13 -14.91 6.59
CA ALA A 546 12.30 -13.91 5.54
C ALA A 546 11.33 -14.19 4.37
N ILE A 547 10.37 -13.28 4.21
CA ILE A 547 9.33 -13.37 3.18
C ILE A 547 9.72 -12.46 2.02
N ALA A 548 9.82 -12.99 0.81
CA ALA A 548 10.22 -12.30 -0.40
C ALA A 548 11.48 -11.40 -0.19
N PRO A 549 12.57 -11.92 0.44
CA PRO A 549 13.68 -11.10 0.87
C PRO A 549 14.62 -10.72 -0.28
N VAL A 550 15.36 -9.63 -0.10
CA VAL A 550 16.64 -9.43 -0.78
C VAL A 550 17.72 -10.23 -0.03
N SER A 551 18.57 -10.96 -0.72
CA SER A 551 19.67 -11.73 -0.13
C SER A 551 21.06 -11.34 -0.67
N ASP A 552 21.11 -10.77 -1.87
CA ASP A 552 22.34 -10.23 -2.47
C ASP A 552 22.03 -8.91 -3.21
N LEU A 553 22.64 -7.82 -2.77
CA LEU A 553 22.43 -6.47 -3.30
C LEU A 553 22.95 -6.33 -4.74
N GLU A 554 24.03 -7.03 -5.10
CA GLU A 554 24.53 -7.03 -6.46
C GLU A 554 23.56 -7.76 -7.40
N LEU A 555 23.02 -8.92 -6.98
CA LEU A 555 22.04 -9.65 -7.75
C LEU A 555 20.78 -8.79 -7.97
N LEU A 556 20.27 -8.09 -6.95
CA LEU A 556 19.12 -7.19 -7.08
C LEU A 556 19.39 -6.10 -8.13
N ARG A 557 20.58 -5.50 -8.12
CA ARG A 557 20.98 -4.49 -9.10
C ARG A 557 21.05 -5.06 -10.53
N GLU A 558 21.69 -6.23 -10.69
CA GLU A 558 21.85 -6.88 -11.99
C GLU A 558 20.52 -7.35 -12.60
N GLU A 559 19.61 -7.87 -11.79
CA GLU A 559 18.27 -8.29 -12.24
C GLU A 559 17.45 -7.12 -12.80
N ASN A 560 17.69 -5.92 -12.32
CA ASN A 560 17.00 -4.71 -12.77
C ASN A 560 17.58 -4.12 -14.08
N ARG A 561 18.73 -4.60 -14.58
CA ARG A 561 19.33 -4.11 -15.86
C ARG A 561 18.44 -4.28 -17.08
N LYS A 562 17.49 -5.19 -17.02
CA LYS A 562 16.53 -5.48 -18.09
C LYS A 562 15.33 -4.53 -18.11
N TYR A 563 15.18 -3.65 -17.10
CA TYR A 563 14.09 -2.69 -16.98
C TYR A 563 14.57 -1.25 -17.16
N THR A 564 13.69 -0.36 -17.61
CA THR A 564 13.99 1.08 -17.79
C THR A 564 14.36 1.76 -16.47
N SER A 565 13.80 1.27 -15.35
CA SER A 565 14.07 1.73 -13.98
C SER A 565 15.46 1.39 -13.44
N TYR A 566 16.33 0.73 -14.20
CA TYR A 566 17.68 0.35 -13.74
C TYR A 566 18.45 1.52 -13.13
N SER A 567 18.33 2.73 -13.72
CA SER A 567 19.00 3.93 -13.19
C SER A 567 18.62 4.24 -11.73
N TYR A 568 17.39 3.95 -11.33
CA TYR A 568 16.92 4.09 -9.96
C TYR A 568 17.62 3.06 -9.04
N TRP A 569 17.60 1.79 -9.41
CA TRP A 569 18.19 0.72 -8.61
C TRP A 569 19.71 0.85 -8.45
N ASP A 570 20.43 1.20 -9.56
CA ASP A 570 21.86 1.46 -9.53
C ASP A 570 22.23 2.59 -8.55
N ARG A 571 21.37 3.63 -8.47
CA ARG A 571 21.54 4.77 -7.58
C ARG A 571 21.20 4.41 -6.12
N VAL A 572 20.10 3.69 -5.88
CA VAL A 572 19.60 3.36 -4.53
C VAL A 572 20.52 2.34 -3.85
N ILE A 573 20.97 1.33 -4.58
CA ILE A 573 21.91 0.32 -4.06
C ILE A 573 23.32 0.91 -4.01
N GLY A 574 23.72 1.65 -5.05
CA GLY A 574 25.06 2.22 -5.17
C GLY A 574 26.13 1.18 -5.51
N ASN A 575 27.37 1.62 -5.46
CA ASN A 575 28.57 0.85 -5.78
C ASN A 575 29.59 0.99 -4.64
N GLY A 576 30.16 -0.11 -4.18
CA GLY A 576 31.22 -0.07 -3.16
C GLY A 576 31.25 -1.31 -2.27
N PRO A 577 32.14 -1.31 -1.26
CA PRO A 577 32.31 -2.45 -0.35
C PRO A 577 31.04 -2.81 0.42
N HIS A 578 30.15 -1.84 0.67
CA HIS A 578 28.87 -2.04 1.37
C HIS A 578 27.96 -3.04 0.64
N VAL A 579 28.04 -3.15 -0.69
CA VAL A 579 27.22 -4.09 -1.49
C VAL A 579 27.56 -5.53 -1.11
N ALA A 580 28.84 -5.88 -1.08
CA ALA A 580 29.26 -7.24 -0.71
C ALA A 580 29.04 -7.50 0.78
N ALA A 581 29.37 -6.55 1.65
CA ALA A 581 29.24 -6.68 3.10
C ALA A 581 27.76 -6.72 3.54
N GLY A 582 26.87 -6.03 2.84
CA GLY A 582 25.43 -6.00 3.08
C GLY A 582 24.64 -7.09 2.35
N SER A 583 25.29 -8.12 1.81
CA SER A 583 24.63 -9.22 1.09
C SER A 583 24.64 -10.48 1.95
N PRO A 584 23.55 -10.84 2.67
CA PRO A 584 23.55 -11.96 3.62
C PRO A 584 23.90 -13.31 2.96
N ALA A 585 23.55 -13.53 1.69
CA ALA A 585 23.91 -14.75 0.96
C ALA A 585 25.43 -14.95 0.81
N ARG A 586 26.23 -13.88 0.89
CA ARG A 586 27.70 -13.96 0.85
C ARG A 586 28.33 -14.29 2.22
N HIS A 587 27.52 -14.30 3.27
CA HIS A 587 27.94 -14.51 4.65
C HIS A 587 27.13 -15.63 5.33
N ALA A 588 26.63 -16.59 4.55
CA ALA A 588 25.79 -17.70 5.03
C ALA A 588 26.47 -18.56 6.10
N ASP A 589 27.80 -18.63 6.11
CA ASP A 589 28.61 -19.32 7.11
C ASP A 589 28.44 -18.77 8.54
N ARG A 590 28.06 -17.48 8.68
CA ARG A 590 27.86 -16.81 9.97
C ARG A 590 26.55 -17.19 10.66
N PHE A 591 25.56 -17.69 9.92
CA PHE A 591 24.26 -18.02 10.49
C PHE A 591 24.34 -19.09 11.57
N LYS A 592 23.65 -18.85 12.68
CA LYS A 592 23.51 -19.82 13.79
C LYS A 592 22.04 -20.26 13.97
N ALA A 593 21.10 -19.33 13.78
CA ALA A 593 19.68 -19.65 13.86
C ALA A 593 19.18 -20.35 12.60
N PRO A 594 18.17 -21.22 12.72
CA PRO A 594 17.45 -21.75 11.57
C PRO A 594 16.73 -20.63 10.81
N VAL A 595 16.60 -20.80 9.48
CA VAL A 595 15.98 -19.81 8.57
C VAL A 595 14.80 -20.46 7.86
N LEU A 596 13.67 -19.74 7.79
CA LEU A 596 12.56 -20.02 6.89
C LEU A 596 12.49 -18.95 5.82
N LEU A 597 12.58 -19.36 4.56
CA LEU A 597 12.39 -18.49 3.39
C LEU A 597 11.02 -18.74 2.79
N VAL A 598 10.33 -17.67 2.37
CA VAL A 598 9.04 -17.74 1.67
C VAL A 598 9.09 -16.84 0.45
N HIS A 599 8.64 -17.32 -0.74
CA HIS A 599 8.67 -16.48 -1.95
C HIS A 599 7.58 -16.86 -2.96
N GLY A 600 7.08 -15.87 -3.71
CA GLY A 600 6.23 -16.08 -4.88
C GLY A 600 7.04 -16.05 -6.18
N THR A 601 6.75 -16.95 -7.14
CA THR A 601 7.56 -17.02 -8.38
C THR A 601 7.32 -15.88 -9.37
N PHE A 602 6.21 -15.12 -9.22
CA PHE A 602 5.86 -13.95 -10.05
C PHE A 602 6.21 -12.60 -9.37
N ASP A 603 7.15 -12.66 -8.41
CA ASP A 603 7.65 -11.46 -7.74
C ASP A 603 8.51 -10.61 -8.68
N GLN A 604 8.07 -9.37 -8.95
CA GLN A 604 8.77 -8.38 -9.77
C GLN A 604 9.60 -7.39 -8.94
N ASN A 605 9.32 -7.28 -7.64
CA ASN A 605 10.04 -6.36 -6.76
C ASN A 605 11.37 -6.97 -6.32
N THR A 606 11.31 -8.25 -5.96
CA THR A 606 12.45 -9.04 -5.51
C THR A 606 12.33 -10.41 -6.17
N SER A 607 13.20 -10.71 -7.12
CA SER A 607 13.12 -11.98 -7.86
C SER A 607 13.23 -13.19 -6.92
N VAL A 608 12.47 -14.23 -7.20
CA VAL A 608 12.56 -15.54 -6.52
C VAL A 608 13.98 -16.12 -6.49
N ALA A 609 14.85 -15.68 -7.40
CA ALA A 609 16.27 -16.06 -7.41
C ALA A 609 17.01 -15.62 -6.15
N GLN A 610 16.58 -14.56 -5.47
CA GLN A 610 17.14 -14.11 -4.21
C GLN A 610 16.97 -15.19 -3.12
N SER A 611 15.77 -15.74 -2.93
CA SER A 611 15.55 -16.82 -1.95
C SER A 611 16.25 -18.12 -2.34
N LYS A 612 16.23 -18.50 -3.63
CA LYS A 612 16.95 -19.67 -4.12
C LYS A 612 18.46 -19.58 -3.88
N LEU A 613 19.04 -18.41 -4.13
CA LEU A 613 20.45 -18.14 -3.82
C LEU A 613 20.72 -18.27 -2.32
N MET A 614 19.86 -17.70 -1.48
CA MET A 614 20.05 -17.76 -0.03
C MET A 614 19.94 -19.19 0.50
N GLU A 615 18.95 -19.95 0.02
CA GLU A 615 18.80 -21.39 0.35
C GLU A 615 20.06 -22.18 0.00
N ASP A 616 20.54 -22.07 -1.26
CA ASP A 616 21.75 -22.75 -1.74
C ASP A 616 22.98 -22.42 -0.88
N ARG A 617 23.16 -21.15 -0.52
CA ARG A 617 24.26 -20.68 0.31
C ARG A 617 24.21 -21.23 1.74
N LEU A 618 23.03 -21.22 2.35
CA LEU A 618 22.84 -21.77 3.69
C LEU A 618 23.06 -23.29 3.71
N GLN A 619 22.50 -24.02 2.76
CA GLN A 619 22.69 -25.48 2.61
C GLN A 619 24.18 -25.81 2.39
N SER A 620 24.87 -25.08 1.51
CA SER A 620 26.30 -25.24 1.25
C SER A 620 27.17 -24.96 2.47
N ALA A 621 26.74 -24.05 3.35
CA ALA A 621 27.39 -23.74 4.62
C ALA A 621 27.00 -24.71 5.76
N GLY A 622 26.16 -25.72 5.49
CA GLY A 622 25.68 -26.68 6.51
C GLY A 622 24.74 -26.07 7.53
N LYS A 623 23.99 -25.01 7.16
CA LYS A 623 23.04 -24.30 8.03
C LYS A 623 21.62 -24.83 7.84
N SER A 624 20.80 -24.73 8.89
CA SER A 624 19.40 -25.12 8.84
C SER A 624 18.59 -24.08 8.05
N VAL A 625 18.02 -24.50 6.94
CA VAL A 625 17.14 -23.67 6.11
C VAL A 625 15.94 -24.49 5.64
N ASP A 626 14.80 -23.82 5.60
CA ASP A 626 13.53 -24.33 5.08
C ASP A 626 13.02 -23.32 4.04
N TYR A 627 12.42 -23.80 2.95
CA TYR A 627 11.96 -22.95 1.87
C TYR A 627 10.53 -23.30 1.44
N LEU A 628 9.69 -22.28 1.33
CA LEU A 628 8.31 -22.37 0.86
C LEU A 628 8.13 -21.47 -0.36
N GLU A 629 7.91 -22.08 -1.52
CA GLU A 629 7.66 -21.36 -2.77
C GLU A 629 6.18 -21.43 -3.16
N PHE A 630 5.65 -20.28 -3.63
CA PHE A 630 4.31 -20.20 -4.19
C PHE A 630 4.37 -19.87 -5.68
N ASP A 631 4.01 -20.85 -6.49
CA ASP A 631 4.00 -20.69 -7.94
C ASP A 631 2.92 -19.74 -8.42
N GLY A 632 3.27 -18.83 -9.36
CA GLY A 632 2.36 -17.85 -9.95
C GLY A 632 1.98 -16.68 -9.04
N LEU A 633 2.47 -16.61 -7.79
CA LEU A 633 2.12 -15.52 -6.89
C LEU A 633 3.16 -14.38 -6.90
N ASP A 634 2.65 -13.15 -6.73
CA ASP A 634 3.41 -11.91 -6.71
C ASP A 634 4.09 -11.63 -5.36
N HIS A 635 4.79 -10.49 -5.28
CA HIS A 635 5.49 -10.01 -4.09
C HIS A 635 4.64 -9.98 -2.83
N ASN A 636 3.35 -9.68 -2.96
CA ASN A 636 2.43 -9.51 -1.83
C ASN A 636 1.67 -10.79 -1.47
N ILE A 637 1.87 -11.88 -2.21
CA ILE A 637 1.17 -13.16 -2.03
C ILE A 637 -0.34 -12.91 -1.86
N VAL A 638 -0.96 -12.26 -2.87
CA VAL A 638 -2.36 -11.81 -2.84
C VAL A 638 -3.30 -13.00 -3.08
N HIS A 639 -3.34 -13.95 -2.12
CA HIS A 639 -4.10 -15.18 -2.22
C HIS A 639 -4.38 -15.73 -0.81
N SER A 640 -5.66 -15.74 -0.38
CA SER A 640 -6.04 -16.06 1.01
C SER A 640 -5.54 -17.44 1.47
N GLN A 641 -5.72 -18.47 0.64
CA GLN A 641 -5.29 -19.82 0.99
C GLN A 641 -3.76 -19.94 1.09
N ALA A 642 -3.00 -19.29 0.17
CA ALA A 642 -1.54 -19.26 0.22
C ALA A 642 -1.03 -18.55 1.48
N ARG A 643 -1.64 -17.42 1.85
CA ARG A 643 -1.33 -16.73 3.12
C ARG A 643 -1.62 -17.61 4.33
N GLY A 644 -2.73 -18.34 4.33
CA GLY A 644 -3.04 -19.31 5.39
C GLY A 644 -1.99 -20.41 5.51
N ILE A 645 -1.54 -20.97 4.39
CA ILE A 645 -0.44 -21.97 4.35
C ILE A 645 0.87 -21.35 4.87
N MET A 646 1.20 -20.14 4.41
CA MET A 646 2.38 -19.39 4.85
C MET A 646 2.37 -19.16 6.35
N LEU A 647 1.29 -18.61 6.91
CA LEU A 647 1.19 -18.34 8.35
C LEU A 647 1.26 -19.60 9.19
N LYS A 648 0.60 -20.68 8.75
CA LYS A 648 0.68 -21.97 9.42
C LYS A 648 2.13 -22.47 9.45
N ARG A 649 2.85 -22.43 8.30
CA ARG A 649 4.25 -22.84 8.21
C ARG A 649 5.17 -21.99 9.08
N ILE A 650 4.96 -20.68 9.11
CA ILE A 650 5.71 -19.74 9.97
C ILE A 650 5.45 -20.08 11.44
N GLY A 651 4.19 -20.29 11.84
CA GLY A 651 3.84 -20.68 13.22
C GLY A 651 4.52 -21.98 13.65
N GLU A 652 4.42 -23.04 12.83
CA GLU A 652 5.08 -24.33 13.09
C GLU A 652 6.61 -24.17 13.22
N PHE A 653 7.23 -23.38 12.35
CA PHE A 653 8.66 -23.12 12.36
C PHE A 653 9.10 -22.37 13.63
N LEU A 654 8.38 -21.32 14.02
CA LEU A 654 8.69 -20.54 15.21
C LEU A 654 8.46 -21.37 16.49
N GLU A 655 7.36 -22.09 16.60
CA GLU A 655 7.06 -22.97 17.73
C GLU A 655 8.16 -24.06 17.88
N GLY A 656 8.66 -24.61 16.78
CA GLY A 656 9.74 -25.62 16.80
C GLY A 656 11.12 -25.04 17.14
N SER A 657 11.38 -23.79 16.75
CA SER A 657 12.72 -23.17 16.89
C SER A 657 12.90 -22.41 18.22
N LEU A 658 11.81 -22.01 18.88
CA LEU A 658 11.82 -21.18 20.10
C LEU A 658 11.38 -21.96 21.36
N GLN A 659 11.52 -23.30 21.35
CA GLN A 659 11.18 -24.15 22.50
C GLN A 659 12.07 -23.95 23.71
#